data_6f920a5e451f6492efebcf08a14d79ed
#
_entry.id   6f920a5e451f6492efebcf08a14d79ed
#
_cell.length_a   1.000
_cell.length_b   1.000
_cell.length_c   1.000
_cell.angle_alpha   90.00
_cell.angle_beta   90.00
_cell.angle_gamma   90.00
#
_symmetry.space_group_name_H-M   'P 1'
#
loop_
_entity.id
_entity.type
_entity.pdbx_description
1 polymer ?
#
loop_
_entity_poly.entity_id
_entity_poly.type
_entity_poly.pdbx_seq_one_letter_code
_entity_poly.pdbx_strand_id
1 'polypeptide(L)'
;MQPLHGGDGNTPLYLHTLYTDSIASPSSDSRPDTAVLTRATPVKTETLYESFGISASAYTGSWSETSYRPDYMYDVEVTKASNWTTSYRWPATEHLSVFAYAPYHGEGIVLSDKAKPGSPTITYTVPADVAKQKDLLFANPTYSAPGGILKILYNVMPLTFNHALTAVKFVCGDDMQGGTVKSVSLKNVYSKGNLTFAYSIITQSCWSDVDTPADFSQTLGKTTTGTPDEALTTDAQTFMMIPQTLPDGAQIEVVFTDKSNVDHTLTADIKGTVWPIGKTVTYKISSSSINWTYELSVNMPGDFTYSGGTQQYSVTSYKHNSRGDKQPAQWKAQFSEYGGPWTDTKPAWLTGFTTAGAGGETPQSYNATVGAQIGTSSDPHAQKLRDNPSHGGVIYHHNLANQTDGGSTVQNTANCYVVSAPGYYCFPLVYGNAIKNGTTNTSAYTSNKTGSDILTPFINHTGNPITSPYIKENAGCVPAKAELLWQDAPGLISNVQYNNSQMQLFVNPENYISFQVYARTIRQGNAVIAIKDAGDNVLWSWHIWVTDENIGQTIEVTNHQSQKYKFMPVNLGWCDGRTKTYAERSCKVKFTAGDASKEVIIKQVSASITTGGNHPYYEWGRKDPFPPSNGLVNTNKTWYDKDGNAHTESLQTENLSTGVACIMNYILKPDVMQNQSSGDNTYANLWSADNNVYTANDENVIKTIYDPSPVGFKLPPSNAFTGFTTTGEYVSTLSQINGEWDSSLKGWNFYTDSSKNKTIFFPASGYRYYSNGGAYYVGSYGYCWSAVPYLSLIHI
;
A
#
# COMPACT_ATOMS: atom_id res chain seq x y z
N MET A 1 42.98 -8.20 18.38
CA MET A 1 43.36 -9.63 18.44
C MET A 1 44.17 -9.84 19.68
N GLN A 2 43.74 -10.71 20.57
CA GLN A 2 44.48 -11.03 21.80
C GLN A 2 44.99 -12.48 21.70
N PRO A 3 46.27 -12.74 22.09
CA PRO A 3 46.73 -14.12 22.15
C PRO A 3 46.05 -14.84 23.33
N LEU A 4 45.68 -16.11 23.13
CA LEU A 4 45.29 -17.04 24.18
C LEU A 4 46.56 -17.61 24.79
N HIS A 5 46.71 -17.49 26.09
CA HIS A 5 47.89 -17.91 26.85
C HIS A 5 47.64 -19.26 27.53
N GLY A 6 48.65 -20.11 27.53
CA GLY A 6 48.60 -21.45 28.13
C GLY A 6 49.00 -22.54 27.13
N GLY A 7 49.28 -23.75 27.66
CA GLY A 7 49.81 -24.84 26.84
C GLY A 7 51.34 -24.81 26.70
N ASP A 8 51.87 -25.73 25.88
CA ASP A 8 53.32 -25.94 25.66
C ASP A 8 54.00 -24.89 24.75
N GLY A 9 53.29 -23.83 24.33
CA GLY A 9 53.81 -22.73 23.52
C GLY A 9 53.90 -23.05 22.00
N ASN A 10 53.51 -24.25 21.54
CA ASN A 10 53.67 -24.68 20.13
C ASN A 10 52.39 -24.48 19.29
N THR A 11 51.27 -24.17 19.87
CA THR A 11 50.01 -23.94 19.12
C THR A 11 49.31 -22.69 19.64
N PRO A 12 49.70 -21.48 19.18
CA PRO A 12 49.06 -20.27 19.60
C PRO A 12 47.64 -20.20 19.04
N LEU A 13 46.67 -19.93 19.89
CA LEU A 13 45.33 -19.50 19.49
C LEU A 13 45.18 -18.01 19.78
N TYR A 14 44.37 -17.35 18.99
CA TYR A 14 44.10 -15.92 19.05
C TYR A 14 42.61 -15.67 19.14
N LEU A 15 42.22 -14.70 19.93
CA LEU A 15 40.84 -14.27 20.14
C LEU A 15 40.59 -12.95 19.43
N HIS A 16 39.52 -12.91 18.64
CA HIS A 16 38.95 -11.70 18.06
C HIS A 16 37.56 -11.47 18.61
N THR A 17 37.27 -10.24 19.02
CA THR A 17 35.91 -9.85 19.43
C THR A 17 35.20 -9.15 18.29
N LEU A 18 34.02 -9.63 17.91
CA LEU A 18 33.12 -9.00 16.95
C LEU A 18 31.82 -8.66 17.65
N TYR A 19 31.33 -7.46 17.36
CA TYR A 19 30.02 -7.03 17.79
C TYR A 19 29.09 -7.09 16.59
N THR A 20 28.02 -7.85 16.67
CA THR A 20 26.97 -7.88 15.66
C THR A 20 25.71 -7.24 16.20
N ASP A 21 24.96 -6.62 15.26
CA ASP A 21 23.77 -5.89 15.60
C ASP A 21 22.65 -6.75 16.17
N SER A 22 21.74 -6.05 16.78
CA SER A 22 20.51 -6.45 17.47
C SER A 22 20.01 -7.88 17.29
N ILE A 23 19.78 -8.54 18.37
CA ILE A 23 18.79 -9.62 18.46
C ILE A 23 17.44 -8.97 18.08
N ALA A 24 16.75 -9.49 17.06
CA ALA A 24 15.47 -8.92 16.64
C ALA A 24 14.42 -9.05 17.75
N SER A 25 13.72 -7.96 18.07
CA SER A 25 12.71 -7.97 19.14
C SER A 25 11.39 -8.56 18.64
N PRO A 26 10.79 -9.55 19.34
CA PRO A 26 9.49 -10.10 18.98
C PRO A 26 8.36 -9.12 19.32
N SER A 27 7.32 -9.06 18.51
CA SER A 27 6.08 -8.35 18.78
C SER A 27 4.92 -9.32 19.06
N SER A 28 3.96 -8.90 19.87
CA SER A 28 2.79 -9.70 20.22
C SER A 28 1.77 -9.88 19.09
N ASP A 29 1.96 -9.18 17.95
CA ASP A 29 1.05 -9.25 16.81
C ASP A 29 1.34 -10.40 15.83
N SER A 30 2.49 -11.06 15.96
CA SER A 30 2.81 -12.21 15.13
C SER A 30 2.20 -13.48 15.72
N ARG A 31 1.30 -14.15 14.97
CA ARG A 31 0.84 -15.52 15.32
C ARG A 31 2.05 -16.45 15.24
N PRO A 32 2.42 -17.13 16.33
CA PRO A 32 3.61 -17.97 16.35
C PRO A 32 3.37 -19.29 15.64
N ASP A 33 4.36 -19.70 14.87
CA ASP A 33 4.47 -21.08 14.39
C ASP A 33 5.10 -21.96 15.50
N THR A 34 4.82 -23.25 15.48
CA THR A 34 4.93 -24.22 16.57
C THR A 34 6.35 -24.68 16.96
N ALA A 35 7.29 -23.79 17.24
CA ALA A 35 8.60 -24.18 17.78
C ALA A 35 8.68 -23.94 19.29
N VAL A 36 8.80 -25.02 20.08
CA VAL A 36 9.03 -24.96 21.52
C VAL A 36 10.48 -24.56 21.78
N LEU A 37 10.70 -23.39 22.41
CA LEU A 37 12.03 -22.93 22.83
C LEU A 37 12.50 -23.68 24.07
N THR A 38 13.40 -24.63 23.92
CA THR A 38 13.79 -25.53 25.02
C THR A 38 15.16 -25.27 25.65
N ARG A 39 15.97 -24.29 25.12
CA ARG A 39 17.37 -24.03 25.57
C ARG A 39 17.76 -22.55 25.43
N ALA A 40 19.03 -22.23 25.75
CA ALA A 40 19.65 -20.90 25.69
C ALA A 40 19.74 -20.34 24.27
N THR A 41 18.59 -20.16 23.63
CA THR A 41 18.51 -19.64 22.26
C THR A 41 17.95 -18.24 22.31
N PRO A 42 18.58 -17.23 21.65
CA PRO A 42 17.99 -15.91 21.51
C PRO A 42 16.61 -16.02 20.84
N VAL A 43 15.63 -15.35 21.42
CA VAL A 43 14.27 -15.30 20.85
C VAL A 43 14.30 -14.50 19.56
N LYS A 44 13.69 -15.02 18.49
CA LYS A 44 13.59 -14.34 17.19
C LYS A 44 12.20 -13.73 17.02
N THR A 45 12.05 -12.82 16.08
CA THR A 45 10.81 -12.07 15.81
C THR A 45 9.55 -12.94 15.66
N GLU A 46 9.70 -14.19 15.34
CA GLU A 46 8.57 -15.10 15.00
C GLU A 46 8.19 -16.04 16.16
N THR A 47 8.92 -16.01 17.28
CA THR A 47 8.71 -16.98 18.38
C THR A 47 8.83 -16.29 19.74
N LEU A 48 7.71 -16.14 20.44
CA LEU A 48 7.69 -15.76 21.85
C LEU A 48 7.60 -17.03 22.71
N TYR A 49 7.97 -16.94 23.98
CA TYR A 49 7.74 -17.99 24.98
C TYR A 49 6.25 -18.34 25.09
N GLU A 50 5.91 -19.53 25.60
CA GLU A 50 4.52 -19.97 25.77
C GLU A 50 3.73 -19.12 26.78
N SER A 51 4.46 -18.38 27.66
CA SER A 51 3.85 -17.42 28.56
C SER A 51 4.80 -16.27 28.92
N PHE A 52 4.22 -15.17 29.37
CA PHE A 52 4.92 -14.02 29.92
C PHE A 52 4.21 -13.50 31.17
N GLY A 53 4.92 -12.82 32.04
CA GLY A 53 4.37 -12.13 33.20
C GLY A 53 4.01 -10.69 32.87
N ILE A 54 2.88 -10.22 33.38
CA ILE A 54 2.44 -8.85 33.23
C ILE A 54 2.04 -8.23 34.55
N SER A 55 2.47 -6.99 34.75
CA SER A 55 2.03 -6.12 35.84
C SER A 55 1.53 -4.81 35.28
N ALA A 56 0.58 -4.19 35.97
CA ALA A 56 0.07 -2.87 35.55
C ALA A 56 -0.33 -2.04 36.77
N SER A 57 -0.04 -0.76 36.67
CA SER A 57 -0.51 0.27 37.60
C SER A 57 -1.59 1.11 36.93
N ALA A 58 -2.74 1.25 37.60
CA ALA A 58 -3.74 2.23 37.20
C ALA A 58 -3.42 3.58 37.87
N TYR A 59 -3.45 4.68 37.10
CA TYR A 59 -3.08 5.98 37.59
C TYR A 59 -3.90 7.11 36.94
N THR A 60 -3.98 8.23 37.65
CA THR A 60 -4.62 9.48 37.15
C THR A 60 -3.57 10.59 37.02
N GLY A 61 -3.74 11.43 36.00
CA GLY A 61 -2.77 12.49 35.70
C GLY A 61 -1.47 11.95 35.08
N SER A 62 -0.31 12.40 35.58
CA SER A 62 1.00 11.98 35.07
C SER A 62 1.53 10.78 35.85
N TRP A 63 2.23 9.88 35.16
CA TRP A 63 2.94 8.77 35.78
C TRP A 63 3.99 9.25 36.81
N SER A 64 4.10 8.58 37.94
CA SER A 64 5.08 8.87 39.00
C SER A 64 5.70 7.58 39.53
N GLU A 65 7.03 7.49 39.48
CA GLU A 65 7.81 6.36 39.98
C GLU A 65 7.80 6.25 41.53
N THR A 66 7.28 7.25 42.21
CA THR A 66 7.23 7.28 43.68
C THR A 66 5.82 7.15 44.25
N SER A 67 4.80 7.31 43.45
CA SER A 67 3.41 7.42 43.92
C SER A 67 2.55 6.22 43.59
N TYR A 68 2.75 5.63 42.40
CA TYR A 68 1.89 4.55 41.90
C TYR A 68 2.57 3.18 42.12
N ARG A 69 1.79 2.12 42.14
CA ARG A 69 2.23 0.74 42.35
C ARG A 69 1.58 -0.19 41.35
N PRO A 70 2.13 -1.36 41.06
CA PRO A 70 1.51 -2.33 40.15
C PRO A 70 0.37 -3.10 40.85
N ASP A 71 -0.65 -2.35 41.31
CA ASP A 71 -1.76 -2.86 42.10
C ASP A 71 -2.98 -3.25 41.26
N TYR A 72 -3.04 -2.78 40.01
CA TYR A 72 -4.10 -3.15 39.06
C TYR A 72 -3.94 -4.59 38.55
N MET A 73 -2.75 -4.93 38.14
CA MET A 73 -2.29 -6.32 37.90
C MET A 73 -0.89 -6.46 38.48
N TYR A 74 -0.60 -7.60 39.05
CA TYR A 74 0.73 -7.88 39.55
C TYR A 74 1.12 -9.32 39.24
N ASP A 75 2.19 -9.48 38.45
CA ASP A 75 2.79 -10.76 38.07
C ASP A 75 1.80 -11.79 37.55
N VAL A 76 0.88 -11.35 36.71
CA VAL A 76 -0.17 -12.20 36.12
C VAL A 76 0.42 -12.94 34.92
N GLU A 77 0.28 -14.25 34.91
CA GLU A 77 0.68 -15.04 33.75
C GLU A 77 -0.30 -14.86 32.59
N VAL A 78 0.25 -14.59 31.42
CA VAL A 78 -0.46 -14.53 30.13
C VAL A 78 0.10 -15.61 29.22
N THR A 79 -0.76 -16.50 28.75
CA THR A 79 -0.33 -17.67 28.01
C THR A 79 -0.78 -17.65 26.56
N LYS A 80 -0.04 -18.32 25.71
CA LYS A 80 -0.40 -18.59 24.34
C LYS A 80 -1.71 -19.41 24.25
N ALA A 81 -1.88 -20.37 25.17
CA ALA A 81 -3.08 -21.20 25.24
C ALA A 81 -4.36 -20.38 25.54
N SER A 82 -4.25 -19.26 26.28
CA SER A 82 -5.33 -18.29 26.49
C SER A 82 -5.52 -17.31 25.34
N ASN A 83 -4.84 -17.51 24.21
CA ASN A 83 -4.79 -16.56 23.10
C ASN A 83 -4.31 -15.17 23.56
N TRP A 84 -3.33 -15.15 24.47
CA TRP A 84 -2.72 -13.95 25.05
C TRP A 84 -3.73 -13.03 25.75
N THR A 85 -4.75 -13.59 26.38
CA THR A 85 -5.80 -12.83 27.07
C THR A 85 -5.70 -12.95 28.59
N THR A 86 -6.20 -11.94 29.30
CA THR A 86 -6.38 -11.92 30.74
C THR A 86 -7.85 -11.66 31.11
N SER A 87 -8.24 -11.91 32.35
CA SER A 87 -9.56 -11.57 32.88
C SER A 87 -9.71 -10.08 33.25
N TYR A 88 -8.62 -9.33 33.23
CA TYR A 88 -8.61 -7.90 33.58
C TYR A 88 -9.22 -7.08 32.44
N ARG A 89 -9.98 -6.03 32.82
CA ARG A 89 -10.63 -5.12 31.88
C ARG A 89 -9.95 -3.77 31.91
N TRP A 90 -10.07 -3.01 30.85
CA TRP A 90 -9.60 -1.63 30.84
C TRP A 90 -10.32 -0.80 31.90
N PRO A 91 -9.58 -0.01 32.74
CA PRO A 91 -10.21 0.91 33.68
C PRO A 91 -11.02 1.96 32.90
N ALA A 92 -12.12 2.41 33.51
CA ALA A 92 -13.02 3.34 32.84
C ALA A 92 -12.47 4.77 32.77
N THR A 93 -11.67 5.20 33.75
CA THR A 93 -11.27 6.60 33.97
C THR A 93 -9.79 6.78 34.23
N GLU A 94 -8.99 5.72 34.30
CA GLU A 94 -7.59 5.74 34.67
C GLU A 94 -6.70 5.36 33.51
N HIS A 95 -5.47 5.82 33.55
CA HIS A 95 -4.39 5.39 32.64
C HIS A 95 -3.78 4.11 33.15
N LEU A 96 -3.16 3.32 32.25
CA LEU A 96 -2.39 2.14 32.60
C LEU A 96 -0.92 2.32 32.24
N SER A 97 -0.05 2.12 33.23
CA SER A 97 1.37 1.86 32.98
C SER A 97 1.60 0.35 33.12
N VAL A 98 2.11 -0.26 32.06
CA VAL A 98 2.17 -1.72 31.93
C VAL A 98 3.61 -2.17 31.89
N PHE A 99 3.89 -3.31 32.50
CA PHE A 99 5.22 -3.90 32.61
C PHE A 99 5.09 -5.38 32.31
N ALA A 100 5.79 -5.87 31.30
CA ALA A 100 5.76 -7.27 30.95
C ALA A 100 7.18 -7.83 30.82
N TYR A 101 7.34 -9.10 31.15
CA TYR A 101 8.62 -9.81 31.03
C TYR A 101 8.39 -11.26 30.60
N ALA A 102 9.32 -11.84 29.89
CA ALA A 102 9.31 -13.24 29.49
C ALA A 102 10.71 -13.85 29.57
N PRO A 103 10.82 -15.14 29.89
CA PRO A 103 9.78 -16.10 30.24
C PRO A 103 9.16 -15.86 31.61
N TYR A 104 7.89 -16.22 31.79
CA TYR A 104 7.22 -16.12 33.07
C TYR A 104 7.90 -17.02 34.11
N HIS A 105 8.28 -16.45 35.29
CA HIS A 105 9.00 -17.12 36.35
C HIS A 105 10.21 -17.96 35.88
N GLY A 106 10.90 -17.45 34.84
CA GLY A 106 12.13 -18.10 34.36
C GLY A 106 13.20 -18.22 35.46
N GLU A 107 14.04 -19.22 35.31
CA GLU A 107 15.13 -19.43 36.29
C GLU A 107 16.01 -18.18 36.43
N GLY A 108 16.28 -17.77 37.67
CA GLY A 108 17.05 -16.57 37.98
C GLY A 108 16.25 -15.26 38.00
N ILE A 109 14.99 -15.27 37.66
CA ILE A 109 14.11 -14.08 37.63
C ILE A 109 13.40 -13.92 38.98
N VAL A 110 13.56 -12.77 39.62
CA VAL A 110 12.84 -12.37 40.83
C VAL A 110 12.27 -10.97 40.66
N LEU A 111 10.95 -10.88 40.56
CA LEU A 111 10.24 -9.61 40.44
C LEU A 111 10.22 -8.89 41.80
N SER A 112 10.35 -7.57 41.81
CA SER A 112 10.23 -6.74 43.01
C SER A 112 8.86 -6.86 43.66
N ASP A 113 8.81 -6.66 45.00
CA ASP A 113 7.54 -6.75 45.75
C ASP A 113 6.44 -5.81 45.18
N LYS A 114 5.21 -6.28 45.21
CA LYS A 114 3.99 -5.54 44.82
C LYS A 114 3.86 -4.18 45.53
N ALA A 115 4.33 -4.10 46.77
CA ALA A 115 4.25 -2.87 47.56
C ALA A 115 5.27 -1.80 47.14
N LYS A 116 6.28 -2.16 46.36
CA LYS A 116 7.28 -1.22 45.89
C LYS A 116 6.64 -0.15 45.00
N PRO A 117 6.82 1.14 45.32
CA PRO A 117 6.35 2.21 44.43
C PRO A 117 7.14 2.23 43.10
N GLY A 118 6.48 2.69 42.04
CA GLY A 118 7.03 2.90 40.70
C GLY A 118 6.99 1.65 39.83
N SER A 119 7.81 1.69 38.82
CA SER A 119 8.01 0.58 37.90
C SER A 119 8.57 -0.63 38.60
N PRO A 120 8.08 -1.85 38.38
CA PRO A 120 8.70 -3.07 38.88
C PRO A 120 10.17 -3.17 38.45
N THR A 121 10.95 -3.91 39.22
CA THR A 121 12.31 -4.30 38.84
C THR A 121 12.46 -5.81 38.88
N ILE A 122 13.32 -6.33 38.04
CA ILE A 122 13.69 -7.75 38.07
C ILE A 122 15.12 -7.84 38.63
N THR A 123 15.30 -8.52 39.76
CA THR A 123 16.61 -9.02 40.13
C THR A 123 16.86 -10.29 39.34
N TYR A 124 17.86 -10.28 38.47
CA TYR A 124 18.21 -11.43 37.65
C TYR A 124 19.55 -12.00 38.05
N THR A 125 19.59 -13.31 38.24
CA THR A 125 20.80 -14.07 38.43
C THR A 125 20.99 -15.04 37.29
N VAL A 126 22.06 -14.92 36.55
CA VAL A 126 22.38 -15.78 35.43
C VAL A 126 22.49 -17.23 35.90
N PRO A 127 21.68 -18.16 35.37
CA PRO A 127 21.79 -19.58 35.74
C PRO A 127 23.19 -20.13 35.46
N ALA A 128 23.77 -20.85 36.42
CA ALA A 128 25.11 -21.43 36.28
C ALA A 128 25.20 -22.46 35.15
N ASP A 129 24.12 -23.23 34.95
CA ASP A 129 23.97 -24.13 33.81
C ASP A 129 23.54 -23.32 32.58
N VAL A 130 24.42 -23.20 31.59
CA VAL A 130 24.17 -22.45 30.33
C VAL A 130 22.95 -23.00 29.61
N ALA A 131 22.64 -24.28 29.70
CA ALA A 131 21.45 -24.85 29.06
C ALA A 131 20.13 -24.33 29.65
N LYS A 132 20.16 -23.75 30.82
CA LYS A 132 19.01 -23.15 31.51
C LYS A 132 18.92 -21.63 31.33
N GLN A 133 19.97 -21.01 30.81
CA GLN A 133 19.95 -19.58 30.49
C GLN A 133 18.95 -19.30 29.42
N LYS A 134 17.92 -18.51 29.71
CA LYS A 134 16.87 -18.08 28.79
C LYS A 134 17.12 -16.63 28.43
N ASP A 135 16.72 -16.26 27.23
CA ASP A 135 16.71 -14.87 26.78
C ASP A 135 15.64 -14.09 27.57
N LEU A 136 16.07 -13.17 28.44
CA LEU A 136 15.16 -12.33 29.19
C LEU A 136 14.65 -11.19 28.34
N LEU A 137 13.34 -11.16 28.15
CA LEU A 137 12.66 -10.13 27.38
C LEU A 137 11.86 -9.23 28.33
N PHE A 138 11.71 -7.95 27.97
CA PHE A 138 10.87 -7.02 28.71
C PHE A 138 10.17 -6.01 27.81
N ALA A 139 9.00 -5.53 28.24
CA ALA A 139 8.22 -4.48 27.59
C ALA A 139 7.59 -3.58 28.66
N ASN A 140 7.57 -2.27 28.42
CA ASN A 140 7.02 -1.28 29.34
C ASN A 140 6.17 -0.19 28.67
N PRO A 141 5.19 -0.54 27.86
CA PRO A 141 4.35 0.46 27.23
C PRO A 141 3.50 1.20 28.25
N THR A 142 3.32 2.51 28.04
CA THR A 142 2.38 3.34 28.79
C THR A 142 1.19 3.66 27.90
N TYR A 143 -0.01 3.37 28.39
CA TYR A 143 -1.26 3.64 27.70
C TYR A 143 -2.04 4.73 28.41
N SER A 144 -2.23 5.85 27.71
CA SER A 144 -3.13 6.90 28.18
C SER A 144 -4.48 6.71 27.49
N ALA A 145 -5.50 6.31 28.25
CA ALA A 145 -6.87 6.65 27.88
C ALA A 145 -7.92 6.23 28.89
N PRO A 146 -8.58 7.13 29.54
CA PRO A 146 -9.97 6.92 29.89
C PRO A 146 -10.81 7.09 28.65
N GLY A 147 -11.42 6.00 28.17
CA GLY A 147 -12.38 6.07 27.05
C GLY A 147 -11.81 6.37 25.66
N GLY A 148 -10.49 6.29 25.47
CA GLY A 148 -9.86 6.58 24.18
C GLY A 148 -10.16 5.56 23.09
N ILE A 149 -9.95 5.99 21.86
CA ILE A 149 -10.18 5.25 20.61
C ILE A 149 -9.54 3.84 20.59
N LEU A 150 -8.42 3.64 21.29
CA LEU A 150 -7.78 2.34 21.42
C LEU A 150 -8.63 1.29 22.13
N LYS A 151 -9.49 1.68 23.08
CA LYS A 151 -10.41 0.76 23.74
C LYS A 151 -11.46 0.19 22.78
N ILE A 152 -11.84 0.94 21.78
CA ILE A 152 -12.94 0.60 20.85
C ILE A 152 -12.42 -0.10 19.59
N LEU A 153 -11.25 0.31 19.08
CA LEU A 153 -10.74 -0.17 17.78
C LEU A 153 -9.92 -1.45 17.84
N TYR A 154 -9.19 -1.72 18.93
CA TYR A 154 -8.23 -2.82 18.91
C TYR A 154 -8.51 -3.94 19.88
N ASN A 155 -9.20 -3.73 20.97
CA ASN A 155 -9.41 -4.76 22.02
C ASN A 155 -8.11 -5.52 22.39
N VAL A 156 -6.94 -5.04 21.94
CA VAL A 156 -5.61 -5.64 22.03
C VAL A 156 -4.62 -4.60 22.48
N MET A 157 -3.78 -4.94 23.43
CA MET A 157 -2.65 -4.11 23.88
C MET A 157 -1.39 -4.55 23.13
N PRO A 158 -0.82 -3.72 22.24
CA PRO A 158 0.44 -4.06 21.59
C PRO A 158 1.60 -4.02 22.59
N LEU A 159 2.28 -5.14 22.78
CA LEU A 159 3.50 -5.24 23.58
C LEU A 159 4.69 -5.48 22.65
N THR A 160 5.69 -4.60 22.70
CA THR A 160 6.95 -4.80 22.03
C THR A 160 7.99 -5.25 23.05
N PHE A 161 8.40 -6.49 22.97
CA PHE A 161 9.42 -7.05 23.85
C PHE A 161 10.81 -6.74 23.32
N ASN A 162 11.69 -6.37 24.22
CA ASN A 162 13.08 -6.06 23.97
C ASN A 162 13.98 -7.06 24.72
N HIS A 163 15.12 -7.39 24.13
CA HIS A 163 16.11 -8.24 24.75
C HIS A 163 16.81 -7.50 25.87
N ALA A 164 16.79 -8.07 27.07
CA ALA A 164 17.45 -7.52 28.25
C ALA A 164 18.90 -7.97 28.40
N LEU A 165 19.28 -9.06 27.75
CA LEU A 165 20.59 -9.71 27.91
C LEU A 165 21.50 -9.47 26.70
N THR A 166 22.76 -9.85 26.83
CA THR A 166 23.75 -9.96 25.76
C THR A 166 23.94 -11.43 25.41
N ALA A 167 23.81 -11.78 24.14
CA ALA A 167 24.12 -13.12 23.63
C ALA A 167 25.64 -13.23 23.35
N VAL A 168 26.32 -14.24 23.90
CA VAL A 168 27.75 -14.46 23.63
C VAL A 168 27.93 -15.77 22.90
N LYS A 169 28.59 -15.73 21.73
CA LYS A 169 28.82 -16.87 20.83
C LYS A 169 30.29 -17.01 20.47
N PHE A 170 30.65 -18.20 20.00
CA PHE A 170 31.97 -18.52 19.50
C PHE A 170 31.94 -19.10 18.09
N VAL A 171 32.89 -18.68 17.25
CA VAL A 171 33.05 -19.16 15.88
C VAL A 171 34.54 -19.38 15.57
N CYS A 172 34.82 -20.15 14.52
CA CYS A 172 36.16 -20.26 13.98
C CYS A 172 36.62 -18.95 13.36
N GLY A 173 37.82 -18.56 13.62
CA GLY A 173 38.48 -17.46 12.91
C GLY A 173 39.06 -17.91 11.55
N ASP A 174 39.74 -16.97 10.91
CA ASP A 174 40.14 -17.12 9.49
C ASP A 174 41.19 -18.24 9.24
N ASP A 175 41.97 -18.59 10.26
CA ASP A 175 43.05 -19.61 10.16
C ASP A 175 42.95 -20.62 11.29
N MET A 176 41.81 -21.08 11.67
CA MET A 176 41.66 -22.09 12.72
C MET A 176 42.23 -23.42 12.25
N GLN A 177 43.11 -24.01 13.03
CA GLN A 177 43.59 -25.37 12.75
C GLN A 177 42.49 -26.41 12.93
N GLY A 178 42.56 -27.49 12.18
CA GLY A 178 41.71 -28.65 12.43
C GLY A 178 42.08 -29.26 13.80
N GLY A 179 41.09 -29.56 14.60
CA GLY A 179 41.15 -30.12 15.94
C GLY A 179 39.77 -30.14 16.55
N THR A 180 39.66 -30.29 17.88
CA THR A 180 38.35 -30.31 18.56
C THR A 180 38.32 -29.28 19.66
N VAL A 181 37.40 -28.32 19.58
CA VAL A 181 37.09 -27.42 20.71
C VAL A 181 36.21 -28.21 21.69
N LYS A 182 36.76 -28.64 22.79
CA LYS A 182 36.07 -29.42 23.84
C LYS A 182 35.07 -28.58 24.60
N SER A 183 35.51 -27.39 25.04
CA SER A 183 34.71 -26.47 25.84
C SER A 183 35.17 -25.03 25.65
N VAL A 184 34.26 -24.13 25.92
CA VAL A 184 34.51 -22.69 26.10
C VAL A 184 33.92 -22.26 27.43
N SER A 185 34.64 -21.37 28.16
CA SER A 185 34.18 -20.84 29.46
C SER A 185 34.36 -19.33 29.51
N LEU A 186 33.41 -18.67 30.14
CA LEU A 186 33.48 -17.27 30.54
C LEU A 186 33.87 -17.29 32.04
N LYS A 187 35.02 -16.74 32.38
CA LYS A 187 35.57 -16.74 33.73
C LYS A 187 35.43 -15.36 34.34
N ASN A 188 35.05 -15.32 35.62
CA ASN A 188 35.02 -14.12 36.45
C ASN A 188 34.20 -12.98 35.81
N VAL A 189 33.02 -13.30 35.26
CA VAL A 189 32.08 -12.32 34.71
C VAL A 189 30.93 -12.10 35.67
N TYR A 190 30.33 -10.89 35.67
CA TYR A 190 29.21 -10.61 36.57
C TYR A 190 27.97 -11.42 36.22
N SER A 191 27.35 -11.99 37.27
CA SER A 191 26.24 -12.93 37.13
C SER A 191 24.91 -12.42 37.69
N LYS A 192 24.89 -11.29 38.40
CA LYS A 192 23.69 -10.76 39.04
C LYS A 192 23.55 -9.28 38.80
N GLY A 193 22.30 -8.81 38.65
CA GLY A 193 21.97 -7.39 38.45
C GLY A 193 20.49 -7.13 38.54
N ASN A 194 20.10 -5.86 38.60
CA ASN A 194 18.74 -5.39 38.67
C ASN A 194 18.34 -4.72 37.33
N LEU A 195 17.36 -5.28 36.67
CA LEU A 195 16.73 -4.69 35.46
C LEU A 195 15.57 -3.80 35.89
N THR A 196 15.56 -2.54 35.42
CA THR A 196 14.43 -1.61 35.61
C THR A 196 13.66 -1.40 34.34
N PHE A 197 12.34 -1.22 34.47
CA PHE A 197 11.41 -0.89 33.39
C PHE A 197 11.17 0.63 33.23
N ALA A 198 11.86 1.46 34.01
CA ALA A 198 11.59 2.91 34.10
C ALA A 198 12.00 3.71 32.85
N TYR A 199 12.65 3.11 31.87
CA TYR A 199 13.17 3.81 30.70
C TYR A 199 12.40 3.51 29.41
N SER A 200 12.08 4.56 28.68
CA SER A 200 11.49 4.45 27.33
C SER A 200 12.52 4.11 26.23
N ILE A 201 13.80 4.35 26.52
CA ILE A 201 14.93 4.03 25.63
C ILE A 201 15.77 2.94 26.27
N ILE A 202 15.99 1.86 25.54
CA ILE A 202 16.73 0.69 26.01
C ILE A 202 18.21 0.93 25.84
N THR A 203 18.87 1.10 26.99
CA THR A 203 20.32 1.33 27.09
C THR A 203 20.89 0.50 28.22
N GLN A 204 22.21 0.49 28.30
CA GLN A 204 22.92 -0.16 29.42
C GLN A 204 22.43 0.29 30.80
N SER A 205 21.92 1.52 30.93
CA SER A 205 21.38 2.07 32.20
C SER A 205 20.07 1.44 32.66
N CYS A 206 19.43 0.57 31.84
CA CYS A 206 18.36 -0.28 32.33
C CYS A 206 18.81 -1.28 33.39
N TRP A 207 20.11 -1.57 33.47
CA TRP A 207 20.73 -2.44 34.46
C TRP A 207 21.48 -1.65 35.52
N SER A 208 21.27 -2.02 36.79
CA SER A 208 22.02 -1.52 37.96
C SER A 208 22.50 -2.67 38.82
N ASP A 209 23.41 -2.36 39.77
CA ASP A 209 23.95 -3.30 40.75
C ASP A 209 24.44 -4.61 40.10
N VAL A 210 25.11 -4.44 38.94
CA VAL A 210 25.69 -5.56 38.20
C VAL A 210 26.97 -6.00 38.91
N ASP A 211 26.89 -7.15 39.58
CA ASP A 211 27.95 -7.65 40.44
C ASP A 211 27.98 -9.20 40.50
N THR A 212 28.61 -9.74 41.50
CA THR A 212 28.71 -11.18 41.77
C THR A 212 29.42 -11.93 40.64
N PRO A 213 30.77 -11.92 40.61
CA PRO A 213 31.55 -12.66 39.63
C PRO A 213 31.26 -14.16 39.67
N ALA A 214 31.13 -14.78 38.52
CA ALA A 214 30.93 -16.22 38.38
C ALA A 214 31.56 -16.76 37.09
N ASP A 215 31.68 -18.07 37.03
CA ASP A 215 32.16 -18.80 35.87
C ASP A 215 31.03 -19.55 35.19
N PHE A 216 31.02 -19.51 33.83
CA PHE A 216 30.08 -20.24 33.01
C PHE A 216 30.81 -21.05 31.98
N SER A 217 30.47 -22.33 31.83
CA SER A 217 31.16 -23.24 30.92
C SER A 217 30.18 -24.00 30.04
N GLN A 218 30.56 -24.19 28.77
CA GLN A 218 29.82 -24.91 27.79
C GLN A 218 30.68 -26.00 27.14
N THR A 219 30.26 -27.24 27.31
CA THR A 219 30.90 -28.37 26.64
C THR A 219 30.44 -28.38 25.18
N LEU A 220 31.35 -28.38 24.22
CA LEU A 220 31.05 -28.30 22.80
C LEU A 220 31.36 -29.61 22.11
N GLY A 221 32.53 -30.20 22.29
CA GLY A 221 33.00 -31.38 21.56
C GLY A 221 33.02 -31.16 20.04
N LYS A 222 33.18 -29.91 19.58
CA LYS A 222 33.07 -29.50 18.21
C LYS A 222 34.37 -29.69 17.46
N THR A 223 34.40 -30.63 16.53
CA THR A 223 35.51 -30.76 15.58
C THR A 223 35.43 -29.66 14.53
N THR A 224 36.52 -28.91 14.39
CA THR A 224 36.66 -27.81 13.46
C THR A 224 37.14 -28.29 12.09
N THR A 225 36.52 -27.78 11.05
CA THR A 225 36.97 -27.99 9.66
C THR A 225 37.97 -26.94 9.21
N GLY A 226 38.16 -25.88 10.03
CA GLY A 226 39.01 -24.75 9.69
C GLY A 226 38.34 -23.74 8.77
N THR A 227 37.04 -23.90 8.51
CA THR A 227 36.29 -22.93 7.70
C THR A 227 36.05 -21.65 8.52
N PRO A 228 36.41 -20.46 8.01
CA PRO A 228 36.10 -19.20 8.67
C PRO A 228 34.62 -19.07 8.98
N ASP A 229 34.32 -18.47 10.14
CA ASP A 229 32.95 -18.26 10.64
C ASP A 229 32.14 -19.53 10.92
N GLU A 230 32.76 -20.71 10.86
CA GLU A 230 32.10 -21.95 11.30
C GLU A 230 31.68 -21.80 12.76
N ALA A 231 30.40 -22.01 13.04
CA ALA A 231 29.87 -21.89 14.40
C ALA A 231 30.48 -22.97 15.33
N LEU A 232 31.14 -22.55 16.37
CA LEU A 232 31.62 -23.41 17.48
C LEU A 232 30.51 -23.63 18.51
N THR A 233 29.70 -22.61 18.79
CA THR A 233 28.50 -22.69 19.61
C THR A 233 27.25 -22.68 18.74
N THR A 234 26.32 -23.59 18.99
CA THR A 234 24.98 -23.57 18.43
C THR A 234 24.12 -22.50 19.11
N ASP A 235 22.96 -22.17 18.58
CA ASP A 235 22.02 -21.29 19.25
C ASP A 235 21.70 -21.77 20.67
N ALA A 236 21.52 -23.07 20.87
CA ALA A 236 21.28 -23.68 22.16
C ALA A 236 22.47 -23.66 23.15
N GLN A 237 23.64 -23.30 22.66
CA GLN A 237 24.90 -23.20 23.43
C GLN A 237 25.32 -21.74 23.59
N THR A 238 24.47 -20.78 23.25
CA THR A 238 24.70 -19.36 23.45
C THR A 238 24.67 -19.01 24.94
N PHE A 239 25.66 -18.26 25.40
CA PHE A 239 25.61 -17.71 26.75
C PHE A 239 24.71 -16.47 26.74
N MET A 240 23.68 -16.47 27.59
CA MET A 240 22.79 -15.32 27.79
C MET A 240 23.20 -14.58 29.05
N MET A 241 23.97 -13.51 28.89
CA MET A 241 24.68 -12.82 29.96
C MET A 241 24.06 -11.45 30.26
N ILE A 242 24.18 -10.96 31.46
CA ILE A 242 23.83 -9.59 31.82
C ILE A 242 24.73 -8.62 31.04
N PRO A 243 24.17 -7.55 30.43
CA PRO A 243 24.95 -6.48 29.83
C PRO A 243 25.88 -5.82 30.86
N GLN A 244 27.17 -5.75 30.58
CA GLN A 244 28.18 -5.30 31.54
C GLN A 244 29.44 -4.78 30.87
N THR A 245 30.20 -3.96 31.59
CA THR A 245 31.64 -3.81 31.34
C THR A 245 32.34 -4.89 32.16
N LEU A 246 33.08 -5.74 31.48
CA LEU A 246 33.68 -6.91 32.09
C LEU A 246 34.69 -6.52 33.17
N PRO A 247 34.65 -7.15 34.38
CA PRO A 247 35.51 -6.80 35.51
C PRO A 247 36.97 -7.19 35.30
N ASP A 248 37.81 -6.70 36.17
CA ASP A 248 39.21 -7.16 36.27
C ASP A 248 39.24 -8.68 36.53
N GLY A 249 40.11 -9.36 35.77
CA GLY A 249 40.20 -10.81 35.81
C GLY A 249 39.16 -11.59 35.00
N ALA A 250 38.31 -10.87 34.24
CA ALA A 250 37.42 -11.55 33.30
C ALA A 250 38.23 -12.18 32.17
N GLN A 251 37.98 -13.47 31.89
CA GLN A 251 38.72 -14.25 30.90
C GLN A 251 37.78 -15.14 30.08
N ILE A 252 38.22 -15.46 28.87
CA ILE A 252 37.73 -16.60 28.10
C ILE A 252 38.73 -17.73 28.25
N GLU A 253 38.24 -18.91 28.58
CA GLU A 253 39.01 -20.15 28.59
C GLU A 253 38.49 -21.07 27.48
N VAL A 254 39.41 -21.62 26.68
CA VAL A 254 39.12 -22.56 25.60
C VAL A 254 39.93 -23.84 25.86
N VAL A 255 39.25 -24.98 25.89
CA VAL A 255 39.88 -26.28 25.89
C VAL A 255 39.86 -26.83 24.47
N PHE A 256 41.03 -26.95 23.86
CA PHE A 256 41.22 -27.37 22.48
C PHE A 256 42.11 -28.62 22.41
N THR A 257 41.62 -29.64 21.73
CA THR A 257 42.40 -30.84 21.42
C THR A 257 42.96 -30.69 19.99
N ASP A 258 44.26 -30.76 19.86
CA ASP A 258 44.97 -30.68 18.59
C ASP A 258 44.88 -32.00 17.78
N LYS A 259 45.48 -31.98 16.56
CA LYS A 259 45.53 -33.14 15.69
C LYS A 259 46.32 -34.31 16.25
N SER A 260 47.18 -34.06 17.26
CA SER A 260 47.97 -35.06 17.97
C SER A 260 47.22 -35.65 19.16
N ASN A 261 45.95 -35.28 19.34
CA ASN A 261 45.04 -35.68 20.40
C ASN A 261 45.53 -35.20 21.82
N VAL A 262 46.20 -34.05 21.85
CA VAL A 262 46.65 -33.39 23.07
C VAL A 262 45.70 -32.26 23.41
N ASP A 263 45.31 -32.20 24.69
CA ASP A 263 44.46 -31.15 25.22
C ASP A 263 45.25 -29.90 25.66
N HIS A 264 44.89 -28.76 25.17
CA HIS A 264 45.44 -27.48 25.53
C HIS A 264 44.34 -26.62 26.20
N THR A 265 44.62 -26.10 27.38
CA THR A 265 43.78 -25.11 28.07
C THR A 265 44.38 -23.74 27.85
N LEU A 266 43.68 -22.90 27.14
CA LEU A 266 44.14 -21.58 26.70
C LEU A 266 43.23 -20.51 27.27
N THR A 267 43.78 -19.40 27.73
CA THR A 267 43.00 -18.28 28.29
C THR A 267 43.32 -16.97 27.61
N ALA A 268 42.33 -16.10 27.48
CA ALA A 268 42.52 -14.72 27.03
C ALA A 268 41.81 -13.75 27.98
N ASP A 269 42.49 -12.67 28.35
CA ASP A 269 41.89 -11.60 29.14
C ASP A 269 40.90 -10.81 28.29
N ILE A 270 39.70 -10.59 28.83
CA ILE A 270 38.63 -9.81 28.19
C ILE A 270 38.14 -8.66 29.06
N LYS A 271 38.89 -8.32 30.12
CA LYS A 271 38.55 -7.22 31.00
C LYS A 271 38.33 -5.91 30.27
N GLY A 272 37.38 -5.10 30.74
CA GLY A 272 37.06 -3.81 30.13
C GLY A 272 36.28 -3.89 28.81
N THR A 273 36.10 -5.09 28.23
CA THR A 273 35.20 -5.28 27.07
C THR A 273 33.76 -5.00 27.51
N VAL A 274 33.02 -4.30 26.69
CA VAL A 274 31.61 -4.00 26.97
C VAL A 274 30.72 -5.03 26.27
N TRP A 275 29.84 -5.67 27.02
CA TRP A 275 28.75 -6.49 26.53
C TRP A 275 27.48 -5.64 26.49
N PRO A 276 27.04 -5.17 25.33
CA PRO A 276 25.90 -4.25 25.23
C PRO A 276 24.56 -4.98 25.31
N ILE A 277 23.56 -4.32 25.86
CA ILE A 277 22.20 -4.83 26.00
C ILE A 277 21.60 -5.12 24.60
N GLY A 278 20.91 -6.26 24.48
CA GLY A 278 20.19 -6.65 23.26
C GLY A 278 21.09 -6.94 22.05
N LYS A 279 22.37 -7.20 22.27
CA LYS A 279 23.36 -7.45 21.20
C LYS A 279 23.94 -8.85 21.28
N THR A 280 24.49 -9.29 20.15
CA THR A 280 25.30 -10.51 20.11
C THR A 280 26.78 -10.13 20.06
N VAL A 281 27.56 -10.68 20.96
CA VAL A 281 29.03 -10.62 20.97
C VAL A 281 29.56 -11.96 20.47
N THR A 282 30.29 -11.94 19.37
CA THR A 282 30.89 -13.14 18.82
C THR A 282 32.41 -13.11 18.99
N TYR A 283 32.93 -14.15 19.55
CA TYR A 283 34.36 -14.36 19.68
C TYR A 283 34.85 -15.32 18.62
N LYS A 284 35.82 -14.88 17.82
CA LYS A 284 36.52 -15.71 16.84
C LYS A 284 37.79 -16.28 17.41
N ILE A 285 37.96 -17.60 17.27
CA ILE A 285 39.16 -18.30 17.71
C ILE A 285 39.98 -18.69 16.47
N SER A 286 41.22 -18.19 16.37
CA SER A 286 42.15 -18.44 15.24
C SER A 286 43.44 -19.08 15.75
N SER A 287 44.12 -19.88 14.93
CA SER A 287 45.40 -20.53 15.25
C SER A 287 46.64 -19.80 14.69
N SER A 288 46.47 -18.68 13.99
CA SER A 288 47.59 -17.91 13.46
C SER A 288 47.48 -16.43 13.76
N SER A 289 48.62 -15.76 13.86
CA SER A 289 48.78 -14.33 14.00
C SER A 289 49.01 -13.61 12.66
N ILE A 290 48.69 -14.26 11.55
CA ILE A 290 48.82 -13.64 10.22
C ILE A 290 47.85 -12.48 10.13
N ASN A 291 48.38 -11.28 10.00
CA ASN A 291 47.58 -10.10 9.78
C ASN A 291 47.12 -10.08 8.32
N TRP A 292 45.86 -10.32 8.11
CA TRP A 292 45.21 -10.08 6.84
C TRP A 292 44.66 -8.66 6.79
N THR A 293 44.96 -7.95 5.74
CA THR A 293 44.31 -6.67 5.42
C THR A 293 43.12 -6.95 4.49
N TYR A 294 41.96 -6.46 4.87
CA TYR A 294 40.74 -6.65 4.11
C TYR A 294 40.49 -5.46 3.19
N GLU A 295 40.20 -5.75 1.94
CA GLU A 295 39.83 -4.78 0.92
C GLU A 295 38.36 -4.96 0.55
N LEU A 296 37.60 -3.88 0.73
CA LEU A 296 36.18 -3.86 0.45
C LEU A 296 35.80 -2.61 -0.33
N SER A 297 35.30 -2.79 -1.55
CA SER A 297 34.75 -1.72 -2.34
C SER A 297 33.38 -2.06 -2.86
N VAL A 298 32.50 -1.06 -2.91
CA VAL A 298 31.11 -1.21 -3.34
C VAL A 298 30.80 -0.10 -4.33
N ASN A 299 30.29 -0.47 -5.51
CA ASN A 299 29.78 0.48 -6.49
C ASN A 299 28.25 0.32 -6.54
N MET A 300 27.54 1.34 -6.09
CA MET A 300 26.09 1.32 -5.94
C MET A 300 25.37 1.76 -7.23
N PRO A 301 24.12 1.33 -7.41
CA PRO A 301 23.26 1.86 -8.45
C PRO A 301 23.00 3.36 -8.24
N GLY A 302 22.49 4.00 -9.27
CA GLY A 302 21.97 5.38 -9.16
C GLY A 302 20.68 5.45 -8.34
N ASP A 303 20.16 6.65 -8.18
CA ASP A 303 18.90 6.89 -7.48
C ASP A 303 17.73 6.20 -8.21
N PHE A 304 16.80 5.66 -7.44
CA PHE A 304 15.56 5.09 -7.95
C PHE A 304 14.48 6.17 -8.02
N THR A 305 13.61 6.05 -9.03
CA THR A 305 12.41 6.89 -9.13
C THR A 305 11.30 6.35 -8.22
N TYR A 306 10.22 7.10 -8.06
CA TYR A 306 9.05 6.69 -7.27
C TYR A 306 8.41 5.36 -7.78
N SER A 307 8.58 5.02 -9.04
CA SER A 307 8.09 3.76 -9.63
C SER A 307 8.91 2.54 -9.23
N GLY A 308 10.07 2.76 -8.59
CA GLY A 308 10.98 1.67 -8.24
C GLY A 308 11.69 1.08 -9.46
N GLY A 309 11.99 -0.21 -9.38
CA GLY A 309 12.68 -0.94 -10.44
C GLY A 309 13.90 -1.69 -9.93
N THR A 310 14.66 -2.27 -10.86
CA THR A 310 15.88 -3.04 -10.57
C THR A 310 17.09 -2.39 -11.23
N GLN A 311 18.17 -2.21 -10.46
CA GLN A 311 19.47 -1.73 -10.94
C GLN A 311 20.57 -2.62 -10.38
N GLN A 312 21.70 -2.66 -11.08
CA GLN A 312 22.87 -3.44 -10.65
C GLN A 312 23.76 -2.65 -9.69
N TYR A 313 24.34 -3.33 -8.74
CA TYR A 313 25.46 -2.87 -7.92
C TYR A 313 26.57 -3.92 -7.93
N SER A 314 27.78 -3.57 -7.53
CA SER A 314 28.88 -4.51 -7.47
C SER A 314 29.66 -4.41 -6.17
N VAL A 315 30.16 -5.55 -5.70
CA VAL A 315 31.00 -5.66 -4.52
C VAL A 315 32.30 -6.35 -4.90
N THR A 316 33.41 -5.76 -4.50
CA THR A 316 34.72 -6.38 -4.51
C THR A 316 35.14 -6.56 -3.07
N SER A 317 35.46 -7.79 -2.67
CA SER A 317 35.84 -8.10 -1.30
C SER A 317 36.89 -9.20 -1.27
N TYR A 318 38.09 -8.87 -0.86
CA TYR A 318 39.18 -9.83 -0.71
C TYR A 318 40.08 -9.43 0.46
N LYS A 319 40.90 -10.35 0.92
CA LYS A 319 41.93 -10.09 1.90
C LYS A 319 43.31 -10.38 1.30
N HIS A 320 44.30 -9.60 1.73
CA HIS A 320 45.71 -9.84 1.34
C HIS A 320 46.62 -9.75 2.56
N ASN A 321 47.72 -10.44 2.50
CA ASN A 321 48.75 -10.41 3.56
C ASN A 321 49.99 -9.62 3.10
N SER A 322 50.98 -9.46 3.96
CA SER A 322 52.24 -8.78 3.69
C SER A 322 53.12 -9.45 2.64
N ARG A 323 52.80 -10.70 2.27
CA ARG A 323 53.47 -11.44 1.21
C ARG A 323 52.87 -11.23 -0.17
N GLY A 324 51.71 -10.54 -0.22
CA GLY A 324 50.97 -10.31 -1.45
C GLY A 324 50.02 -11.44 -1.83
N ASP A 325 49.85 -12.48 -0.98
CA ASP A 325 48.84 -13.51 -1.19
C ASP A 325 47.46 -12.88 -1.05
N LYS A 326 46.57 -13.19 -1.95
CA LYS A 326 45.19 -12.69 -1.97
C LYS A 326 44.19 -13.85 -1.89
N GLN A 327 43.11 -13.62 -1.19
CA GLN A 327 41.99 -14.56 -1.05
C GLN A 327 40.66 -13.83 -1.04
N PRO A 328 39.60 -14.40 -1.64
CA PRO A 328 38.23 -13.88 -1.45
C PRO A 328 37.90 -13.73 0.03
N ALA A 329 37.23 -12.64 0.39
CA ALA A 329 36.76 -12.41 1.73
C ALA A 329 35.23 -12.31 1.71
N GLN A 330 34.58 -13.15 2.51
CA GLN A 330 33.13 -13.09 2.64
C GLN A 330 32.70 -11.74 3.18
N TRP A 331 31.60 -11.23 2.64
CA TRP A 331 31.03 -9.95 3.09
C TRP A 331 29.57 -10.13 3.48
N LYS A 332 29.09 -9.22 4.36
CA LYS A 332 27.69 -9.11 4.79
C LYS A 332 27.24 -7.66 4.69
N ALA A 333 25.96 -7.46 4.51
CA ALA A 333 25.34 -6.14 4.45
C ALA A 333 24.33 -5.97 5.60
N GLN A 334 24.38 -4.82 6.26
CA GLN A 334 23.43 -4.37 7.27
C GLN A 334 22.76 -3.08 6.80
N PHE A 335 21.59 -2.81 7.32
CA PHE A 335 20.72 -1.74 6.86
C PHE A 335 20.37 -0.80 8.01
N SER A 336 20.34 0.50 7.71
CA SER A 336 19.87 1.53 8.63
C SER A 336 18.95 2.48 7.89
N GLU A 337 17.68 2.46 8.23
CA GLU A 337 16.66 3.33 7.66
C GLU A 337 16.55 4.60 8.50
N TYR A 338 16.52 5.77 7.85
CA TYR A 338 16.38 7.08 8.51
C TYR A 338 17.39 7.36 9.64
N GLY A 339 18.57 6.76 9.58
CA GLY A 339 19.58 6.92 10.65
C GLY A 339 19.30 6.12 11.94
N GLY A 340 18.38 5.17 11.87
CA GLY A 340 18.10 4.22 12.94
C GLY A 340 19.26 3.23 13.18
N PRO A 341 19.06 2.27 14.08
CA PRO A 341 20.07 1.25 14.38
C PRO A 341 20.34 0.37 13.14
N TRP A 342 21.53 -0.21 13.09
CA TRP A 342 21.90 -1.19 12.07
C TRP A 342 21.16 -2.51 12.31
N THR A 343 20.53 -3.06 11.28
CA THR A 343 19.81 -4.33 11.31
C THR A 343 20.23 -5.23 10.16
N ASP A 344 20.10 -6.54 10.30
CA ASP A 344 20.32 -7.49 9.22
C ASP A 344 19.11 -7.59 8.27
N THR A 345 17.98 -7.01 8.67
CA THR A 345 16.76 -6.98 7.86
C THR A 345 16.73 -5.75 6.99
N LYS A 346 16.62 -5.94 5.67
CA LYS A 346 16.45 -4.85 4.72
C LYS A 346 15.07 -4.21 4.84
N PRO A 347 14.92 -2.90 4.55
CA PRO A 347 13.63 -2.25 4.51
C PRO A 347 12.65 -2.96 3.58
N ALA A 348 11.37 -2.98 3.93
CA ALA A 348 10.32 -3.65 3.13
C ALA A 348 10.24 -3.12 1.69
N TRP A 349 10.54 -1.86 1.47
CA TRP A 349 10.53 -1.24 0.15
C TRP A 349 11.75 -1.61 -0.73
N LEU A 350 12.85 -2.09 -0.13
CA LEU A 350 13.98 -2.69 -0.84
C LEU A 350 13.66 -4.17 -1.05
N THR A 351 12.83 -4.48 -2.04
CA THR A 351 12.23 -5.80 -2.26
C THR A 351 13.24 -6.87 -2.65
N GLY A 352 14.31 -6.50 -3.37
CA GLY A 352 15.41 -7.40 -3.74
C GLY A 352 16.76 -6.79 -3.39
N PHE A 353 17.60 -7.52 -2.63
CA PHE A 353 18.97 -7.15 -2.32
C PHE A 353 19.73 -8.35 -1.77
N THR A 354 20.95 -8.56 -2.25
CA THR A 354 21.83 -9.62 -1.75
C THR A 354 22.52 -9.13 -0.48
N THR A 355 22.38 -9.86 0.60
CA THR A 355 22.87 -9.44 1.93
C THR A 355 24.20 -10.03 2.33
N ALA A 356 24.71 -10.98 1.56
CA ALA A 356 26.03 -11.59 1.79
C ALA A 356 26.58 -12.18 0.50
N GLY A 357 27.90 -12.31 0.39
CA GLY A 357 28.58 -12.92 -0.74
C GLY A 357 29.94 -13.49 -0.37
N ALA A 358 30.46 -14.38 -1.23
CA ALA A 358 31.74 -15.04 -1.02
C ALA A 358 32.94 -14.09 -1.21
N GLY A 359 32.73 -12.95 -1.88
CA GLY A 359 33.80 -12.02 -2.25
C GLY A 359 34.60 -12.45 -3.48
N GLY A 360 35.59 -11.67 -3.83
CA GLY A 360 36.48 -11.87 -4.97
C GLY A 360 37.34 -10.65 -5.20
N GLU A 361 38.43 -10.80 -5.94
CA GLU A 361 39.34 -9.70 -6.32
C GLU A 361 38.77 -8.83 -7.44
N THR A 362 37.77 -9.32 -8.15
CA THR A 362 37.07 -8.58 -9.20
C THR A 362 35.63 -8.24 -8.76
N PRO A 363 35.05 -7.16 -9.29
CA PRO A 363 33.67 -6.77 -8.94
C PRO A 363 32.67 -7.87 -9.26
N GLN A 364 31.94 -8.31 -8.25
CA GLN A 364 30.83 -9.25 -8.36
C GLN A 364 29.54 -8.46 -8.47
N SER A 365 28.74 -8.70 -9.52
CA SER A 365 27.51 -7.96 -9.79
C SER A 365 26.30 -8.58 -9.10
N TYR A 366 25.47 -7.75 -8.53
CA TYR A 366 24.23 -8.08 -7.83
C TYR A 366 23.11 -7.12 -8.24
N ASN A 367 21.88 -7.48 -7.94
CA ASN A 367 20.71 -6.63 -8.20
C ASN A 367 20.16 -6.02 -6.93
N ALA A 368 19.87 -4.72 -6.98
CA ALA A 368 19.04 -4.00 -6.02
C ALA A 368 17.68 -3.74 -6.66
N THR A 369 16.60 -4.18 -6.03
CA THR A 369 15.22 -3.97 -6.50
C THR A 369 14.46 -3.18 -5.46
N VAL A 370 13.91 -2.04 -5.89
CA VAL A 370 13.14 -1.11 -5.05
C VAL A 370 11.68 -1.15 -5.50
N GLY A 371 10.77 -1.33 -4.54
CA GLY A 371 9.34 -1.32 -4.81
C GLY A 371 8.82 0.09 -5.13
N ALA A 372 7.73 0.15 -5.90
CA ALA A 372 7.02 1.41 -6.16
C ALA A 372 6.49 2.03 -4.86
N GLN A 373 6.45 3.37 -4.81
CA GLN A 373 5.84 4.08 -3.69
C GLN A 373 4.32 4.24 -3.88
N ILE A 374 3.60 4.21 -2.77
CA ILE A 374 2.23 4.69 -2.69
C ILE A 374 2.31 6.18 -2.32
N GLY A 375 2.36 7.07 -3.32
CA GLY A 375 2.46 8.51 -3.04
C GLY A 375 1.27 9.04 -2.24
N THR A 376 1.49 10.11 -1.50
CA THR A 376 0.44 10.86 -0.78
C THR A 376 -0.11 11.97 -1.66
N SER A 377 -1.43 12.15 -1.67
CA SER A 377 -2.07 13.32 -2.26
C SER A 377 -3.01 13.94 -1.22
N SER A 378 -2.99 15.24 -1.09
CA SER A 378 -4.12 15.94 -0.49
C SER A 378 -5.22 15.95 -1.56
N ASP A 379 -6.33 15.30 -1.28
CA ASP A 379 -7.48 15.24 -2.17
C ASP A 379 -8.70 15.78 -1.38
N PRO A 380 -8.94 17.11 -1.43
CA PRO A 380 -10.03 17.73 -0.70
C PRO A 380 -11.40 17.23 -1.19
N HIS A 381 -11.51 16.87 -2.49
CA HIS A 381 -12.73 16.30 -3.06
C HIS A 381 -13.00 14.91 -2.48
N ALA A 382 -11.96 14.05 -2.38
CA ALA A 382 -12.10 12.76 -1.73
C ALA A 382 -12.43 12.88 -0.24
N GLN A 383 -11.91 13.91 0.44
CA GLN A 383 -12.27 14.16 1.83
C GLN A 383 -13.74 14.55 1.94
N LYS A 384 -14.21 15.50 1.13
CA LYS A 384 -15.62 15.93 1.09
C LYS A 384 -16.56 14.76 0.78
N LEU A 385 -16.19 13.90 -0.19
CA LEU A 385 -16.94 12.69 -0.51
C LEU A 385 -17.02 11.71 0.67
N ARG A 386 -15.92 11.52 1.41
CA ARG A 386 -15.90 10.66 2.61
C ARG A 386 -16.74 11.18 3.75
N ASP A 387 -16.78 12.50 3.91
CA ASP A 387 -17.47 13.16 5.01
C ASP A 387 -18.98 13.25 4.78
N ASN A 388 -19.44 13.02 3.56
CA ASN A 388 -20.86 12.93 3.27
C ASN A 388 -21.48 11.71 3.97
N PRO A 389 -22.69 11.82 4.51
CA PRO A 389 -23.40 10.70 5.10
C PRO A 389 -23.51 9.53 4.12
N SER A 390 -23.16 8.32 4.59
CA SER A 390 -23.26 7.13 3.76
C SER A 390 -24.69 6.85 3.34
N HIS A 391 -24.88 6.44 2.10
CA HIS A 391 -26.17 6.02 1.55
C HIS A 391 -26.37 4.52 1.66
N GLY A 392 -27.60 4.12 1.92
CA GLY A 392 -27.99 2.71 1.96
C GLY A 392 -27.28 1.88 3.03
N GLY A 393 -27.54 0.60 3.03
CA GLY A 393 -26.92 -0.39 3.90
C GLY A 393 -26.93 -1.75 3.24
N VAL A 394 -26.36 -2.75 3.89
CA VAL A 394 -26.22 -4.13 3.35
C VAL A 394 -27.58 -4.70 2.84
N ILE A 395 -28.66 -4.34 3.51
CA ILE A 395 -30.02 -4.82 3.16
C ILE A 395 -30.74 -3.77 2.32
N TYR A 396 -30.65 -2.50 2.69
CA TYR A 396 -31.37 -1.39 2.08
C TYR A 396 -30.45 -0.55 1.20
N HIS A 397 -30.14 -1.04 0.03
CA HIS A 397 -29.30 -0.31 -0.93
C HIS A 397 -29.98 0.97 -1.36
N HIS A 398 -29.18 2.01 -1.57
CA HIS A 398 -29.64 3.28 -2.15
C HIS A 398 -29.95 3.07 -3.64
N ASN A 399 -31.23 3.24 -4.01
CA ASN A 399 -31.64 3.08 -5.40
C ASN A 399 -31.42 4.39 -6.18
N LEU A 400 -30.47 4.37 -7.09
CA LEU A 400 -30.09 5.55 -7.90
C LEU A 400 -31.18 5.98 -8.89
N ALA A 401 -32.19 5.15 -9.16
CA ALA A 401 -33.32 5.51 -10.01
C ALA A 401 -34.43 6.26 -9.27
N ASN A 402 -34.44 6.32 -7.94
CA ASN A 402 -35.41 7.07 -7.16
C ASN A 402 -34.80 7.85 -5.98
N GLN A 403 -33.48 7.73 -5.79
CA GLN A 403 -32.73 8.42 -4.72
C GLN A 403 -33.25 8.10 -3.31
N THR A 404 -33.62 6.84 -3.06
CA THR A 404 -34.08 6.38 -1.73
C THR A 404 -33.39 5.11 -1.30
N ASP A 405 -33.20 4.96 0.00
CA ASP A 405 -32.64 3.74 0.60
C ASP A 405 -33.72 2.67 0.67
N GLY A 406 -33.44 1.51 0.06
CA GLY A 406 -34.35 0.37 0.03
C GLY A 406 -35.57 0.53 -0.88
N GLY A 407 -35.73 1.65 -1.58
CA GLY A 407 -36.88 1.87 -2.47
C GLY A 407 -36.82 1.01 -3.74
N SER A 408 -37.92 0.30 -4.06
CA SER A 408 -38.04 -0.56 -5.24
C SER A 408 -38.66 0.15 -6.47
N THR A 409 -39.17 1.37 -6.30
CA THR A 409 -39.79 2.10 -7.40
C THR A 409 -38.74 2.62 -8.37
N VAL A 410 -38.99 2.46 -9.66
CA VAL A 410 -38.16 3.03 -10.72
C VAL A 410 -38.77 4.36 -11.12
N GLN A 411 -38.17 5.49 -10.77
CA GLN A 411 -38.64 6.83 -11.08
C GLN A 411 -38.02 7.40 -12.34
N ASN A 412 -36.69 7.42 -12.40
CA ASN A 412 -35.96 7.96 -13.54
C ASN A 412 -34.74 7.10 -13.85
N THR A 413 -34.54 6.77 -15.12
CA THR A 413 -33.39 5.98 -15.55
C THR A 413 -32.49 6.79 -16.49
N ALA A 414 -31.21 6.47 -16.49
CA ALA A 414 -30.20 7.08 -17.34
C ALA A 414 -29.03 6.11 -17.57
N ASN A 415 -28.18 6.41 -18.54
CA ASN A 415 -26.94 5.65 -18.72
C ASN A 415 -25.81 6.10 -17.79
N CYS A 416 -25.94 7.25 -17.16
CA CYS A 416 -25.01 7.71 -16.12
C CYS A 416 -25.75 7.90 -14.81
N TYR A 417 -25.20 7.33 -13.75
CA TYR A 417 -25.63 7.56 -12.38
C TYR A 417 -24.52 8.26 -11.58
N VAL A 418 -24.90 9.27 -10.80
CA VAL A 418 -23.99 10.07 -10.00
C VAL A 418 -24.00 9.57 -8.56
N VAL A 419 -22.82 9.42 -7.99
CA VAL A 419 -22.59 9.00 -6.59
C VAL A 419 -21.76 10.07 -5.90
N SER A 420 -22.21 10.54 -4.74
CA SER A 420 -21.56 11.62 -3.99
C SER A 420 -21.18 11.26 -2.56
N ALA A 421 -21.34 10.01 -2.14
CA ALA A 421 -21.06 9.55 -0.79
C ALA A 421 -20.63 8.08 -0.77
N PRO A 422 -19.99 7.58 0.30
CA PRO A 422 -19.83 6.15 0.51
C PRO A 422 -21.20 5.47 0.66
N GLY A 423 -21.28 4.16 0.38
CA GLY A 423 -22.54 3.46 0.61
C GLY A 423 -22.70 2.19 -0.20
N TYR A 424 -23.92 1.66 -0.09
CA TYR A 424 -24.42 0.53 -0.85
C TYR A 424 -25.45 1.03 -1.83
N TYR A 425 -25.21 0.79 -3.11
CA TYR A 425 -26.00 1.34 -4.21
C TYR A 425 -26.60 0.26 -5.06
N CYS A 426 -27.74 0.57 -5.67
CA CYS A 426 -28.33 -0.25 -6.72
C CYS A 426 -29.01 0.62 -7.79
N PHE A 427 -29.22 0.03 -8.94
CA PHE A 427 -30.03 0.59 -10.03
C PHE A 427 -30.71 -0.53 -10.82
N PRO A 428 -31.88 -0.23 -11.44
CA PRO A 428 -32.66 -1.23 -12.14
C PRO A 428 -32.07 -1.60 -13.51
N LEU A 429 -32.34 -2.82 -13.97
CA LEU A 429 -32.05 -3.29 -15.34
C LEU A 429 -33.01 -2.68 -16.35
N VAL A 430 -32.91 -1.39 -16.55
CA VAL A 430 -33.72 -0.58 -17.44
C VAL A 430 -32.83 0.22 -18.39
N TYR A 431 -33.18 0.30 -19.65
CA TYR A 431 -32.46 1.14 -20.61
C TYR A 431 -32.45 2.61 -20.19
N GLY A 432 -31.38 3.33 -20.51
CA GLY A 432 -31.22 4.74 -20.17
C GLY A 432 -32.42 5.58 -20.61
N ASN A 433 -32.98 6.43 -19.75
CA ASN A 433 -34.12 7.30 -19.98
C ASN A 433 -35.44 6.60 -20.41
N ALA A 434 -35.49 5.27 -20.41
CA ALA A 434 -36.68 4.52 -20.82
C ALA A 434 -37.81 4.54 -19.77
N ILE A 435 -37.49 4.94 -18.52
CA ILE A 435 -38.47 5.31 -17.49
C ILE A 435 -38.21 6.75 -17.05
N LYS A 436 -39.29 7.54 -17.02
CA LYS A 436 -39.26 8.94 -16.60
C LYS A 436 -40.49 9.24 -15.72
N ASN A 437 -40.25 9.82 -14.54
CA ASN A 437 -41.30 10.11 -13.55
C ASN A 437 -42.19 8.90 -13.24
N GLY A 438 -41.58 7.72 -13.09
CA GLY A 438 -42.25 6.47 -12.73
C GLY A 438 -43.05 5.84 -13.88
N THR A 439 -42.98 6.34 -15.09
CA THR A 439 -43.74 5.85 -16.24
C THR A 439 -42.82 5.50 -17.42
N THR A 440 -43.27 4.55 -18.25
CA THR A 440 -42.54 4.19 -19.48
C THR A 440 -42.44 5.40 -20.40
N ASN A 441 -41.22 5.70 -20.82
CA ASN A 441 -40.90 6.80 -21.73
C ASN A 441 -40.56 6.23 -23.12
N THR A 442 -41.58 5.90 -23.89
CA THR A 442 -41.40 5.28 -25.23
C THR A 442 -40.66 6.18 -26.20
N SER A 443 -40.74 7.51 -26.07
CA SER A 443 -39.96 8.45 -26.88
C SER A 443 -38.44 8.32 -26.71
N ALA A 444 -37.95 7.61 -25.70
CA ALA A 444 -36.53 7.35 -25.53
C ALA A 444 -36.01 6.25 -26.49
N TYR A 445 -36.85 5.38 -27.00
CA TYR A 445 -36.47 4.25 -27.88
C TYR A 445 -37.37 4.07 -29.11
N THR A 446 -38.15 5.09 -29.45
CA THR A 446 -38.89 5.17 -30.68
C THR A 446 -38.67 6.53 -31.34
N SER A 447 -38.84 6.62 -32.67
CA SER A 447 -38.77 7.87 -33.40
C SER A 447 -40.05 8.08 -34.17
N ASN A 448 -40.50 9.35 -34.26
CA ASN A 448 -41.61 9.77 -35.14
C ASN A 448 -41.10 10.07 -36.54
N LYS A 449 -39.80 9.95 -36.80
CA LYS A 449 -39.19 10.18 -38.12
C LYS A 449 -38.88 8.85 -38.81
N THR A 450 -38.78 8.90 -40.11
CA THR A 450 -38.40 7.77 -40.97
C THR A 450 -37.37 8.22 -41.98
N GLY A 451 -36.47 7.32 -42.36
CA GLY A 451 -35.40 7.60 -43.32
C GLY A 451 -34.26 6.61 -43.20
N SER A 452 -33.39 6.60 -44.21
CA SER A 452 -32.18 5.76 -44.18
C SER A 452 -31.28 6.07 -43.00
N ASP A 453 -31.28 7.33 -42.54
CA ASP A 453 -30.44 7.85 -41.47
C ASP A 453 -31.15 7.90 -40.11
N ILE A 454 -32.30 7.26 -40.02
CA ILE A 454 -33.10 7.21 -38.80
C ILE A 454 -33.16 5.78 -38.30
N LEU A 455 -32.62 5.55 -37.10
CA LEU A 455 -32.77 4.28 -36.41
C LEU A 455 -34.17 4.20 -35.79
N THR A 456 -35.03 3.36 -36.39
CA THR A 456 -36.38 3.10 -35.87
C THR A 456 -36.83 1.69 -36.28
N PRO A 457 -37.19 0.84 -35.29
CA PRO A 457 -37.04 1.04 -33.83
C PRO A 457 -35.61 1.07 -33.35
N PHE A 458 -35.38 1.58 -32.14
CA PHE A 458 -34.09 1.42 -31.47
C PHE A 458 -33.84 -0.06 -31.12
N ILE A 459 -32.59 -0.49 -31.10
CA ILE A 459 -32.22 -1.90 -31.07
C ILE A 459 -31.38 -2.25 -29.83
N ASN A 460 -31.39 -3.51 -29.43
CA ASN A 460 -30.59 -4.08 -28.40
C ASN A 460 -29.25 -4.67 -28.95
N HIS A 461 -28.48 -5.32 -28.13
CA HIS A 461 -27.18 -5.94 -28.44
C HIS A 461 -27.23 -7.02 -29.53
N THR A 462 -28.41 -7.61 -29.82
CA THR A 462 -28.62 -8.59 -30.90
C THR A 462 -29.23 -7.99 -32.16
N GLY A 463 -29.42 -6.67 -32.18
CA GLY A 463 -30.10 -5.98 -33.30
C GLY A 463 -31.62 -6.11 -33.29
N ASN A 464 -32.20 -6.72 -32.28
CA ASN A 464 -33.64 -6.81 -32.12
C ASN A 464 -34.25 -5.49 -31.62
N PRO A 465 -35.46 -5.12 -32.08
CA PRO A 465 -36.20 -3.98 -31.57
C PRO A 465 -36.36 -3.99 -30.06
N ILE A 466 -36.17 -2.83 -29.44
CA ILE A 466 -36.49 -2.62 -28.03
C ILE A 466 -37.96 -2.25 -27.92
N THR A 467 -38.74 -3.08 -27.24
CA THR A 467 -40.19 -2.95 -27.08
C THR A 467 -40.64 -2.71 -25.65
N SER A 468 -39.75 -3.00 -24.70
CA SER A 468 -39.94 -2.76 -23.27
C SER A 468 -38.80 -1.92 -22.70
N PRO A 469 -39.02 -1.04 -21.70
CA PRO A 469 -37.98 -0.36 -20.98
C PRO A 469 -37.09 -1.31 -20.18
N TYR A 470 -37.61 -2.49 -19.79
CA TYR A 470 -36.89 -3.49 -19.00
C TYR A 470 -36.05 -4.39 -19.90
N ILE A 471 -34.76 -4.45 -19.66
CA ILE A 471 -33.80 -5.17 -20.52
C ILE A 471 -34.20 -6.63 -20.69
N LYS A 472 -34.51 -7.34 -19.60
CA LYS A 472 -34.86 -8.77 -19.62
C LYS A 472 -36.14 -9.12 -20.35
N GLU A 473 -37.00 -8.13 -20.65
CA GLU A 473 -38.26 -8.35 -21.37
C GLU A 473 -38.10 -8.27 -22.89
N ASN A 474 -36.91 -7.89 -23.36
CA ASN A 474 -36.64 -7.77 -24.80
C ASN A 474 -36.00 -9.05 -25.34
N ALA A 475 -36.27 -9.34 -26.60
CA ALA A 475 -35.80 -10.55 -27.27
C ALA A 475 -34.25 -10.67 -27.22
N GLY A 476 -33.76 -11.82 -26.84
CA GLY A 476 -32.32 -12.11 -26.74
C GLY A 476 -31.63 -11.58 -25.46
N CYS A 477 -32.36 -10.89 -24.59
CA CYS A 477 -31.78 -10.30 -23.36
C CYS A 477 -32.01 -11.20 -22.13
N VAL A 478 -31.08 -12.08 -21.86
CA VAL A 478 -31.11 -12.98 -20.67
C VAL A 478 -29.95 -12.63 -19.72
N PRO A 479 -30.19 -11.75 -18.74
CA PRO A 479 -29.15 -11.37 -17.78
C PRO A 479 -28.68 -12.54 -16.94
N ALA A 480 -27.35 -12.68 -16.75
CA ALA A 480 -26.73 -13.73 -15.96
C ALA A 480 -25.77 -13.19 -14.89
N LYS A 481 -24.95 -12.18 -15.21
CA LYS A 481 -23.99 -11.60 -14.26
C LYS A 481 -23.76 -10.12 -14.53
N ALA A 482 -23.45 -9.38 -13.46
CA ALA A 482 -22.95 -8.01 -13.57
C ALA A 482 -21.42 -7.98 -13.38
N GLU A 483 -20.76 -7.11 -14.12
CA GLU A 483 -19.29 -7.00 -14.09
C GLU A 483 -18.83 -5.54 -14.20
N LEU A 484 -17.81 -5.18 -13.46
CA LEU A 484 -17.05 -3.93 -13.65
C LEU A 484 -16.18 -4.09 -14.90
N LEU A 485 -16.36 -3.22 -15.89
CA LEU A 485 -15.53 -3.23 -17.11
C LEU A 485 -14.23 -2.47 -16.87
N TRP A 486 -14.34 -1.25 -16.35
CA TRP A 486 -13.21 -0.44 -15.98
C TRP A 486 -13.60 0.63 -14.95
N GLN A 487 -12.59 1.14 -14.23
CA GLN A 487 -12.67 2.30 -13.35
C GLN A 487 -11.37 3.11 -13.43
N ASP A 488 -11.46 4.44 -13.35
CA ASP A 488 -10.29 5.32 -13.49
C ASP A 488 -9.65 5.74 -12.16
N ALA A 489 -10.04 5.08 -11.08
CA ALA A 489 -9.40 5.16 -9.78
C ALA A 489 -9.48 3.79 -9.07
N PRO A 490 -8.41 3.33 -8.37
CA PRO A 490 -8.38 1.98 -7.82
C PRO A 490 -9.41 1.82 -6.70
N GLY A 491 -10.24 0.78 -6.80
CA GLY A 491 -11.27 0.45 -5.83
C GLY A 491 -12.33 1.53 -5.67
N LEU A 492 -12.61 2.30 -6.74
CA LEU A 492 -13.64 3.34 -6.75
C LEU A 492 -15.01 2.74 -6.48
N ILE A 493 -15.32 1.66 -7.18
CA ILE A 493 -16.50 0.83 -6.93
C ILE A 493 -16.07 -0.62 -6.71
N SER A 494 -16.86 -1.36 -5.94
CA SER A 494 -16.57 -2.74 -5.54
C SER A 494 -17.87 -3.53 -5.40
N ASN A 495 -17.75 -4.84 -5.27
CA ASN A 495 -18.88 -5.74 -5.00
C ASN A 495 -20.03 -5.59 -6.01
N VAL A 496 -19.68 -5.51 -7.29
CA VAL A 496 -20.66 -5.44 -8.38
C VAL A 496 -21.38 -6.79 -8.47
N GLN A 497 -22.70 -6.78 -8.33
CA GLN A 497 -23.51 -8.00 -8.30
C GLN A 497 -24.82 -7.80 -9.05
N TYR A 498 -25.24 -8.84 -9.75
CA TYR A 498 -26.58 -9.03 -10.26
C TYR A 498 -27.30 -10.03 -9.36
N ASN A 499 -28.58 -9.84 -9.10
CA ASN A 499 -29.40 -10.67 -8.20
C ASN A 499 -28.81 -10.79 -6.79
N ASN A 500 -28.41 -9.68 -6.21
CA ASN A 500 -27.85 -9.65 -4.87
C ASN A 500 -28.92 -10.08 -3.83
N SER A 501 -28.80 -11.30 -3.32
CA SER A 501 -29.75 -11.87 -2.36
C SER A 501 -29.87 -11.10 -1.03
N GLN A 502 -28.91 -10.27 -0.70
CA GLN A 502 -28.95 -9.43 0.52
C GLN A 502 -29.93 -8.25 0.39
N MET A 503 -30.35 -7.90 -0.82
CA MET A 503 -31.33 -6.82 -1.07
C MET A 503 -32.79 -7.25 -0.95
N GLN A 504 -33.08 -8.38 -0.35
CA GLN A 504 -34.40 -9.04 -0.44
C GLN A 504 -35.57 -8.30 0.22
N LEU A 505 -35.36 -7.35 1.08
CA LEU A 505 -36.43 -6.75 1.89
C LEU A 505 -37.18 -5.58 1.21
N PHE A 506 -36.58 -4.87 0.26
CA PHE A 506 -37.16 -3.63 -0.32
C PHE A 506 -37.09 -3.51 -1.85
N VAL A 507 -36.20 -4.23 -2.49
CA VAL A 507 -36.10 -4.30 -3.95
C VAL A 507 -36.16 -5.74 -4.43
N ASN A 508 -36.77 -5.98 -5.60
CA ASN A 508 -36.67 -7.29 -6.23
C ASN A 508 -35.26 -7.44 -6.80
N PRO A 509 -34.36 -8.25 -6.22
CA PRO A 509 -32.97 -8.32 -6.65
C PRO A 509 -32.79 -8.80 -8.09
N GLU A 510 -33.71 -9.58 -8.63
CA GLU A 510 -33.69 -10.09 -10.02
C GLU A 510 -33.70 -9.01 -11.10
N ASN A 511 -34.01 -7.77 -10.75
CA ASN A 511 -34.14 -6.67 -11.68
C ASN A 511 -33.11 -5.57 -11.44
N TYR A 512 -32.12 -5.80 -10.56
CA TYR A 512 -31.18 -4.77 -10.13
C TYR A 512 -29.73 -5.25 -10.22
N ILE A 513 -28.86 -4.30 -10.52
CA ILE A 513 -27.43 -4.39 -10.25
C ILE A 513 -27.17 -3.64 -8.96
N SER A 514 -26.34 -4.22 -8.09
CA SER A 514 -25.83 -3.58 -6.87
C SER A 514 -24.31 -3.43 -6.91
N PHE A 515 -23.82 -2.42 -6.20
CA PHE A 515 -22.38 -2.18 -5.99
C PHE A 515 -22.14 -1.42 -4.69
N GLN A 516 -20.89 -1.35 -4.27
CA GLN A 516 -20.50 -0.65 -3.05
C GLN A 516 -19.40 0.38 -3.34
N VAL A 517 -19.49 1.53 -2.67
CA VAL A 517 -18.46 2.56 -2.63
C VAL A 517 -17.95 2.69 -1.20
N TYR A 518 -16.70 2.33 -0.97
CA TYR A 518 -16.11 2.35 0.37
C TYR A 518 -15.58 3.74 0.74
N ALA A 519 -15.81 4.17 1.98
CA ALA A 519 -15.26 5.42 2.50
C ALA A 519 -13.73 5.51 2.39
N ARG A 520 -13.03 4.38 2.52
CA ARG A 520 -11.56 4.35 2.42
C ARG A 520 -11.01 4.60 1.01
N THR A 521 -11.79 4.31 -0.04
CA THR A 521 -11.35 4.40 -1.43
C THR A 521 -12.07 5.45 -2.25
N ILE A 522 -13.18 6.01 -1.73
CA ILE A 522 -13.98 7.01 -2.45
C ILE A 522 -13.16 8.25 -2.80
N ARG A 523 -13.29 8.67 -4.05
CA ARG A 523 -12.70 9.87 -4.65
C ARG A 523 -13.44 10.20 -5.93
N GLN A 524 -13.21 11.38 -6.51
CA GLN A 524 -13.72 11.64 -7.84
C GLN A 524 -13.18 10.61 -8.84
N GLY A 525 -14.05 10.10 -9.68
CA GLY A 525 -13.69 9.08 -10.66
C GLY A 525 -14.88 8.57 -11.47
N ASN A 526 -14.57 7.75 -12.45
CA ASN A 526 -15.50 7.17 -13.39
C ASN A 526 -15.35 5.66 -13.44
N ALA A 527 -16.46 4.95 -13.58
CA ALA A 527 -16.46 3.51 -13.75
C ALA A 527 -17.58 3.09 -14.73
N VAL A 528 -17.41 1.98 -15.40
CA VAL A 528 -18.44 1.37 -16.24
C VAL A 528 -18.77 -0.02 -15.75
N ILE A 529 -20.04 -0.25 -15.47
CA ILE A 529 -20.61 -1.54 -15.08
C ILE A 529 -21.44 -2.08 -16.24
N ALA A 530 -21.29 -3.36 -16.54
CA ALA A 530 -22.09 -4.07 -17.53
C ALA A 530 -22.95 -5.16 -16.89
N ILE A 531 -24.11 -5.40 -17.49
CA ILE A 531 -24.87 -6.64 -17.36
C ILE A 531 -24.55 -7.54 -18.54
N LYS A 532 -24.25 -8.81 -18.28
CA LYS A 532 -23.87 -9.79 -19.29
C LYS A 532 -24.79 -11.01 -19.25
N ASP A 533 -24.87 -11.71 -20.39
CA ASP A 533 -25.51 -13.02 -20.46
C ASP A 533 -24.58 -14.15 -20.00
N ALA A 534 -25.07 -15.39 -20.06
CA ALA A 534 -24.28 -16.57 -19.71
C ALA A 534 -23.11 -16.85 -20.68
N GLY A 535 -23.16 -16.31 -21.90
CA GLY A 535 -22.13 -16.37 -22.92
C GLY A 535 -21.10 -15.25 -22.83
N ASP A 536 -21.15 -14.44 -21.77
CA ASP A 536 -20.26 -13.29 -21.53
C ASP A 536 -20.49 -12.09 -22.46
N ASN A 537 -21.59 -12.07 -23.23
CA ASN A 537 -21.96 -10.94 -24.05
C ASN A 537 -22.53 -9.81 -23.20
N VAL A 538 -22.12 -8.58 -23.46
CA VAL A 538 -22.70 -7.40 -22.82
C VAL A 538 -24.09 -7.13 -23.37
N LEU A 539 -25.11 -7.15 -22.50
CA LEU A 539 -26.49 -6.80 -22.84
C LEU A 539 -26.70 -5.28 -22.76
N TRP A 540 -26.08 -4.65 -21.78
CA TRP A 540 -26.08 -3.20 -21.57
C TRP A 540 -25.01 -2.80 -20.57
N SER A 541 -24.67 -1.51 -20.50
CA SER A 541 -23.68 -0.95 -19.57
C SER A 541 -24.10 0.45 -19.11
N TRP A 542 -23.59 0.84 -17.95
CA TRP A 542 -23.87 2.12 -17.32
C TRP A 542 -22.58 2.76 -16.82
N HIS A 543 -22.51 4.08 -16.94
CA HIS A 543 -21.49 4.92 -16.37
C HIS A 543 -21.84 5.26 -14.91
N ILE A 544 -20.93 5.00 -13.99
CA ILE A 544 -21.01 5.45 -12.61
C ILE A 544 -19.99 6.58 -12.42
N TRP A 545 -20.50 7.78 -12.17
CA TRP A 545 -19.69 8.96 -11.94
C TRP A 545 -19.68 9.32 -10.47
N VAL A 546 -18.53 9.16 -9.81
CA VAL A 546 -18.35 9.54 -8.41
C VAL A 546 -17.80 10.95 -8.37
N THR A 547 -18.55 11.87 -7.79
CA THR A 547 -18.20 13.29 -7.73
C THR A 547 -18.83 13.99 -6.53
N ASP A 548 -18.16 14.99 -5.98
CA ASP A 548 -18.67 15.92 -4.98
C ASP A 548 -19.24 17.20 -5.60
N GLU A 549 -19.23 17.26 -6.94
CA GLU A 549 -19.82 18.37 -7.69
C GLU A 549 -21.35 18.35 -7.61
N ASN A 550 -21.94 19.51 -7.33
CA ASN A 550 -23.38 19.65 -7.40
C ASN A 550 -23.83 19.98 -8.83
N ILE A 551 -24.01 18.92 -9.64
CA ILE A 551 -24.40 19.06 -11.04
C ILE A 551 -25.76 19.78 -11.22
N GLY A 552 -26.60 19.85 -10.18
CA GLY A 552 -27.87 20.56 -10.19
C GLY A 552 -27.74 22.09 -10.15
N GLN A 553 -26.56 22.62 -9.76
CA GLN A 553 -26.24 24.04 -9.84
C GLN A 553 -25.87 24.43 -11.27
N THR A 554 -26.87 24.44 -12.16
CA THR A 554 -26.65 24.68 -13.58
C THR A 554 -26.19 26.11 -13.86
N ILE A 555 -25.40 26.26 -14.93
CA ILE A 555 -24.97 27.55 -15.46
C ILE A 555 -25.79 27.83 -16.74
N GLU A 556 -26.48 28.96 -16.75
CA GLU A 556 -27.24 29.41 -17.93
C GLU A 556 -26.30 30.09 -18.92
N VAL A 557 -26.27 29.59 -20.14
CA VAL A 557 -25.51 30.14 -21.28
C VAL A 557 -26.49 30.63 -22.34
N THR A 558 -26.24 31.82 -22.86
CA THR A 558 -26.99 32.42 -23.95
C THR A 558 -26.17 32.19 -25.23
N ASN A 559 -26.77 31.51 -26.21
CA ASN A 559 -26.11 31.27 -27.48
C ASN A 559 -26.15 32.52 -28.40
N HIS A 560 -25.52 32.42 -29.57
CA HIS A 560 -25.45 33.53 -30.52
C HIS A 560 -26.85 33.91 -31.08
N GLN A 561 -27.75 32.94 -31.12
CA GLN A 561 -29.17 33.12 -31.57
C GLN A 561 -30.07 33.63 -30.41
N SER A 562 -29.48 34.04 -29.25
CA SER A 562 -30.18 34.51 -28.07
C SER A 562 -31.04 33.46 -27.35
N GLN A 563 -30.85 32.18 -27.66
CA GLN A 563 -31.49 31.10 -26.91
C GLN A 563 -30.67 30.79 -25.61
N LYS A 564 -31.40 30.35 -24.59
CA LYS A 564 -30.79 30.08 -23.27
C LYS A 564 -30.77 28.60 -22.96
N TYR A 565 -29.63 28.11 -22.56
CA TYR A 565 -29.39 26.70 -22.23
C TYR A 565 -28.77 26.59 -20.82
N LYS A 566 -29.20 25.59 -20.04
CA LYS A 566 -28.65 25.29 -18.72
C LYS A 566 -27.69 24.13 -18.82
N PHE A 567 -26.43 24.41 -18.64
CA PHE A 567 -25.37 23.40 -18.61
C PHE A 567 -25.07 22.94 -17.17
N MET A 568 -24.59 21.70 -17.00
CA MET A 568 -23.90 21.30 -15.77
C MET A 568 -22.70 22.22 -15.54
N PRO A 569 -22.28 22.44 -14.27
CA PRO A 569 -21.13 23.31 -13.97
C PRO A 569 -19.81 22.75 -14.48
N VAL A 570 -19.74 21.45 -14.75
CA VAL A 570 -18.55 20.72 -15.25
C VAL A 570 -18.96 19.74 -16.35
N ASN A 571 -18.00 19.29 -17.15
CA ASN A 571 -18.22 18.29 -18.17
C ASN A 571 -18.62 16.95 -17.55
N LEU A 572 -19.41 16.16 -18.30
CA LEU A 572 -19.83 14.82 -17.87
C LEU A 572 -18.62 13.94 -17.51
N GLY A 573 -18.63 13.43 -16.28
CA GLY A 573 -17.54 12.59 -15.76
C GLY A 573 -16.30 13.36 -15.30
N TRP A 574 -16.40 14.69 -15.10
CA TRP A 574 -15.27 15.51 -14.67
C TRP A 574 -14.66 15.04 -13.35
N CYS A 575 -13.35 15.03 -13.31
CA CYS A 575 -12.52 14.86 -12.13
C CYS A 575 -11.49 16.00 -12.07
N ASP A 576 -11.35 16.63 -10.93
CA ASP A 576 -10.40 17.72 -10.74
C ASP A 576 -8.95 17.25 -10.79
N GLY A 577 -8.05 18.16 -11.13
CA GLY A 577 -6.62 17.91 -11.15
C GLY A 577 -6.08 17.58 -9.77
N ARG A 578 -5.06 16.73 -9.72
CA ARG A 578 -4.45 16.27 -8.45
C ARG A 578 -2.94 16.31 -8.53
N THR A 579 -2.34 16.67 -7.42
CA THR A 579 -0.90 16.48 -7.23
C THR A 579 -0.66 15.33 -6.27
N LYS A 580 0.06 14.32 -6.71
CA LYS A 580 0.51 13.21 -5.90
C LYS A 580 1.99 13.38 -5.59
N THR A 581 2.30 13.47 -4.32
CA THR A 581 3.69 13.62 -3.85
C THR A 581 4.23 12.29 -3.36
N TYR A 582 5.46 12.04 -3.66
CA TYR A 582 6.22 10.89 -3.23
C TYR A 582 7.38 11.41 -2.40
N ALA A 583 7.42 11.05 -1.13
CA ALA A 583 8.50 11.47 -0.25
C ALA A 583 9.81 10.77 -0.62
N GLU A 584 10.92 11.43 -0.41
CA GLU A 584 12.22 10.77 -0.45
C GLU A 584 12.29 9.70 0.62
N ARG A 585 12.85 8.54 0.29
CA ARG A 585 13.24 7.53 1.26
C ARG A 585 14.61 6.99 0.92
N SER A 586 15.38 6.71 1.96
CA SER A 586 16.74 6.21 1.81
C SER A 586 17.07 5.19 2.89
N CYS A 587 17.97 4.31 2.56
CA CYS A 587 18.53 3.34 3.47
C CYS A 587 20.05 3.38 3.34
N LYS A 588 20.73 3.54 4.46
CA LYS A 588 22.17 3.29 4.53
C LYS A 588 22.40 1.78 4.54
N VAL A 589 23.34 1.32 3.75
CA VAL A 589 23.78 -0.07 3.71
C VAL A 589 25.24 -0.11 4.10
N LYS A 590 25.54 -0.87 5.14
CA LYS A 590 26.90 -1.08 5.61
C LYS A 590 27.35 -2.48 5.22
N PHE A 591 28.33 -2.53 4.35
CA PHE A 591 28.99 -3.77 3.99
C PHE A 591 30.17 -3.97 4.95
N THR A 592 30.37 -5.20 5.39
CA THR A 592 31.51 -5.59 6.26
C THR A 592 32.18 -6.86 5.73
N ALA A 593 33.50 -6.87 5.77
CA ALA A 593 34.32 -8.03 5.44
C ALA A 593 35.54 -8.01 6.37
N GLY A 594 35.60 -8.93 7.32
CA GLY A 594 36.57 -8.85 8.40
C GLY A 594 36.46 -7.52 9.16
N ASP A 595 37.56 -6.77 9.23
CA ASP A 595 37.65 -5.45 9.84
C ASP A 595 37.35 -4.29 8.86
N ALA A 596 37.26 -4.57 7.55
CA ALA A 596 36.90 -3.57 6.56
C ALA A 596 35.39 -3.33 6.54
N SER A 597 35.00 -2.07 6.42
CA SER A 597 33.60 -1.70 6.27
C SER A 597 33.43 -0.59 5.25
N LYS A 598 32.30 -0.61 4.52
CA LYS A 598 31.91 0.41 3.56
C LYS A 598 30.45 0.75 3.72
N GLU A 599 30.16 2.01 3.95
CA GLU A 599 28.79 2.52 3.99
C GLU A 599 28.44 3.16 2.65
N VAL A 600 27.25 2.89 2.18
CA VAL A 600 26.67 3.43 0.95
C VAL A 600 25.19 3.74 1.20
N ILE A 601 24.54 4.43 0.27
CA ILE A 601 23.13 4.81 0.40
C ILE A 601 22.38 4.28 -0.82
N ILE A 602 21.27 3.60 -0.58
CA ILE A 602 20.23 3.34 -1.58
C ILE A 602 19.16 4.40 -1.37
N LYS A 603 18.83 5.11 -2.44
CA LYS A 603 17.92 6.23 -2.39
C LYS A 603 16.82 6.07 -3.43
N GLN A 604 15.60 6.37 -3.03
CA GLN A 604 14.48 6.60 -3.92
C GLN A 604 14.07 8.07 -3.79
N VAL A 605 14.24 8.83 -4.88
CA VAL A 605 14.08 10.29 -4.85
C VAL A 605 12.62 10.69 -4.71
N SER A 606 12.42 11.85 -4.10
CA SER A 606 11.10 12.47 -4.06
C SER A 606 10.62 12.82 -5.47
N ALA A 607 9.32 12.79 -5.66
CA ALA A 607 8.68 13.24 -6.89
C ALA A 607 7.35 13.91 -6.58
N SER A 608 6.92 14.76 -7.49
CA SER A 608 5.59 15.37 -7.46
C SER A 608 4.98 15.22 -8.86
N ILE A 609 3.91 14.44 -8.95
CA ILE A 609 3.20 14.17 -10.20
C ILE A 609 1.84 14.85 -10.14
N THR A 610 1.66 15.84 -11.00
CA THR A 610 0.40 16.55 -11.16
C THR A 610 -0.34 16.01 -12.37
N THR A 611 -1.62 15.67 -12.18
CA THR A 611 -2.58 15.39 -13.26
C THR A 611 -3.49 16.61 -13.42
N GLY A 612 -3.86 16.94 -14.65
CA GLY A 612 -4.87 17.95 -14.92
C GLY A 612 -6.27 17.45 -14.57
N GLY A 613 -7.23 18.38 -14.53
CA GLY A 613 -8.63 18.03 -14.56
C GLY A 613 -8.93 17.27 -15.85
N ASN A 614 -9.77 16.25 -15.76
CA ASN A 614 -10.02 15.35 -16.87
C ASN A 614 -11.46 14.82 -16.83
N HIS A 615 -11.94 14.35 -17.96
CA HIS A 615 -13.22 13.65 -18.10
C HIS A 615 -13.12 12.56 -19.15
N PRO A 616 -14.01 11.56 -19.14
CA PRO A 616 -14.07 10.50 -20.14
C PRO A 616 -14.35 11.04 -21.55
N TYR A 617 -14.01 10.24 -22.56
CA TYR A 617 -14.28 10.52 -23.96
C TYR A 617 -15.50 9.74 -24.44
N TYR A 618 -16.19 10.24 -25.46
CA TYR A 618 -17.35 9.60 -26.09
C TYR A 618 -17.20 9.58 -27.60
N GLU A 619 -17.71 8.54 -28.23
CA GLU A 619 -17.97 8.54 -29.69
C GLU A 619 -19.41 8.92 -29.97
N TRP A 620 -19.68 9.40 -31.20
CA TRP A 620 -21.05 9.70 -31.65
C TRP A 620 -21.98 8.50 -31.50
N GLY A 621 -23.11 8.71 -30.88
CA GLY A 621 -24.17 7.70 -30.72
C GLY A 621 -23.91 6.68 -29.63
N ARG A 622 -22.77 6.73 -28.98
CA ARG A 622 -22.39 5.82 -27.89
C ARG A 622 -22.86 6.36 -26.52
N LYS A 623 -23.41 5.47 -25.72
CA LYS A 623 -23.83 5.76 -24.33
C LYS A 623 -22.71 5.62 -23.31
N ASP A 624 -21.65 4.86 -23.64
CA ASP A 624 -20.56 4.50 -22.73
C ASP A 624 -19.35 5.41 -22.92
N PRO A 625 -18.72 5.82 -21.82
CA PRO A 625 -17.47 6.57 -21.85
C PRO A 625 -16.27 5.67 -22.07
N PHE A 626 -15.22 6.22 -22.68
CA PHE A 626 -13.87 5.69 -22.68
C PHE A 626 -13.02 6.31 -21.58
N PRO A 627 -12.03 5.59 -21.02
CA PRO A 627 -11.11 6.13 -20.05
C PRO A 627 -10.52 7.47 -20.44
N PRO A 628 -10.35 8.42 -19.48
CA PRO A 628 -9.84 9.75 -19.75
C PRO A 628 -8.34 9.80 -20.03
N SER A 629 -7.87 10.95 -20.52
CA SER A 629 -6.45 11.29 -20.57
C SER A 629 -5.94 11.80 -19.20
N ASN A 630 -4.66 12.12 -19.13
CA ASN A 630 -4.03 12.78 -17.98
C ASN A 630 -4.59 14.20 -17.71
N GLY A 631 -5.22 14.84 -18.73
CA GLY A 631 -5.76 16.19 -18.65
C GLY A 631 -4.76 17.30 -18.96
N LEU A 632 -3.45 17.03 -18.99
CA LEU A 632 -2.39 18.00 -19.30
C LEU A 632 -1.60 17.66 -20.56
N VAL A 633 -1.43 16.38 -20.82
CA VAL A 633 -0.59 15.85 -21.91
C VAL A 633 -1.23 14.64 -22.58
N ASN A 634 -0.76 14.28 -23.79
CA ASN A 634 -1.26 13.19 -24.61
C ASN A 634 -0.96 11.79 -24.03
N THR A 635 -1.21 11.59 -22.73
CA THR A 635 -1.06 10.31 -22.07
C THR A 635 -2.38 9.88 -21.44
N ASN A 636 -2.59 8.59 -21.32
CA ASN A 636 -3.76 8.04 -20.69
C ASN A 636 -3.69 8.23 -19.16
N LYS A 637 -4.82 8.54 -18.54
CA LYS A 637 -5.00 8.32 -17.10
C LYS A 637 -4.96 6.82 -16.84
N THR A 638 -4.30 6.39 -15.78
CA THR A 638 -4.35 4.99 -15.36
C THR A 638 -5.79 4.58 -15.07
N TRP A 639 -6.23 3.48 -15.66
CA TRP A 639 -7.50 2.86 -15.35
C TRP A 639 -7.29 1.41 -14.89
N TYR A 640 -8.29 0.82 -14.30
CA TYR A 640 -8.21 -0.48 -13.64
C TYR A 640 -9.34 -1.37 -14.13
N ASP A 641 -9.02 -2.63 -14.41
CA ASP A 641 -9.98 -3.66 -14.76
C ASP A 641 -10.73 -4.23 -13.54
N LYS A 642 -11.59 -5.23 -13.77
CA LYS A 642 -12.35 -5.92 -12.71
C LYS A 642 -11.48 -6.61 -11.65
N ASP A 643 -10.25 -7.00 -12.01
CA ASP A 643 -9.30 -7.70 -11.16
C ASP A 643 -8.34 -6.72 -10.44
N GLY A 644 -8.48 -5.42 -10.73
CA GLY A 644 -7.66 -4.35 -10.15
C GLY A 644 -6.31 -4.16 -10.83
N ASN A 645 -6.08 -4.77 -12.00
CA ASN A 645 -4.87 -4.53 -12.78
C ASN A 645 -4.89 -3.12 -13.37
N ALA A 646 -3.74 -2.47 -13.32
CA ALA A 646 -3.57 -1.11 -13.83
C ALA A 646 -3.21 -1.12 -15.32
N HIS A 647 -3.87 -0.26 -16.08
CA HIS A 647 -3.70 -0.09 -17.53
C HIS A 647 -3.37 1.36 -17.87
N THR A 648 -2.46 1.56 -18.81
CA THR A 648 -2.06 2.87 -19.33
C THR A 648 -1.95 2.90 -20.85
N GLU A 649 -2.13 1.76 -21.49
CA GLU A 649 -2.09 1.61 -22.93
C GLU A 649 -3.24 2.33 -23.64
N SER A 650 -3.10 2.55 -24.96
CA SER A 650 -4.17 3.07 -25.80
C SER A 650 -5.35 2.12 -25.86
N LEU A 651 -6.54 2.66 -26.11
CA LEU A 651 -7.75 1.87 -26.26
C LEU A 651 -7.60 0.85 -27.39
N GLN A 652 -8.25 -0.29 -27.21
CA GLN A 652 -8.44 -1.25 -28.30
C GLN A 652 -9.30 -0.60 -29.40
N THR A 653 -8.94 -0.84 -30.67
CA THR A 653 -9.70 -0.36 -31.81
C THR A 653 -10.11 -1.53 -32.70
N GLU A 654 -11.30 -1.46 -33.25
CA GLU A 654 -11.80 -2.41 -34.24
C GLU A 654 -12.26 -1.69 -35.49
N ASN A 655 -12.22 -2.39 -36.64
CA ASN A 655 -12.77 -1.85 -37.88
C ASN A 655 -14.26 -1.63 -37.70
N LEU A 656 -14.72 -0.49 -38.22
CA LEU A 656 -16.10 -0.08 -38.11
C LEU A 656 -17.03 -1.07 -38.85
N SER A 657 -18.05 -1.51 -38.14
CA SER A 657 -19.25 -2.07 -38.73
C SER A 657 -20.20 -0.92 -39.01
N THR A 658 -20.94 -0.95 -40.13
CA THR A 658 -21.88 0.10 -40.50
C THR A 658 -23.31 -0.19 -40.03
N GLY A 659 -24.12 0.85 -39.91
CA GLY A 659 -25.54 0.73 -39.61
C GLY A 659 -25.85 0.00 -38.31
N VAL A 660 -26.78 -0.94 -38.32
CA VAL A 660 -27.22 -1.74 -37.17
C VAL A 660 -26.06 -2.47 -36.50
N ALA A 661 -25.11 -3.02 -37.24
CA ALA A 661 -23.98 -3.75 -36.70
C ALA A 661 -23.05 -2.85 -35.87
N CYS A 662 -22.91 -1.59 -36.24
CA CYS A 662 -22.17 -0.60 -35.47
C CYS A 662 -22.84 -0.35 -34.13
N ILE A 663 -24.14 -0.17 -34.08
CA ILE A 663 -24.88 0.05 -32.83
C ILE A 663 -24.81 -1.19 -31.91
N MET A 664 -24.92 -2.38 -32.51
CA MET A 664 -24.72 -3.64 -31.75
C MET A 664 -23.31 -3.68 -31.09
N ASN A 665 -22.29 -3.34 -31.88
CA ASN A 665 -20.92 -3.31 -31.37
C ASN A 665 -20.72 -2.25 -30.26
N TYR A 666 -21.37 -1.10 -30.34
CA TYR A 666 -21.37 -0.11 -29.27
C TYR A 666 -21.93 -0.66 -27.94
N ILE A 667 -22.89 -1.57 -28.00
CA ILE A 667 -23.47 -2.20 -26.84
C ILE A 667 -22.59 -3.36 -26.37
N LEU A 668 -22.16 -4.25 -27.28
CA LEU A 668 -21.42 -5.47 -26.99
C LEU A 668 -19.99 -5.19 -26.48
N LYS A 669 -19.38 -4.09 -26.97
CA LYS A 669 -17.97 -3.73 -26.74
C LYS A 669 -17.84 -2.27 -26.29
N PRO A 670 -18.33 -1.95 -25.08
CA PRO A 670 -18.36 -0.57 -24.59
C PRO A 670 -16.98 0.04 -24.34
N ASP A 671 -15.93 -0.78 -24.24
CA ASP A 671 -14.54 -0.40 -24.02
C ASP A 671 -13.66 -0.40 -25.28
N VAL A 672 -14.22 -0.79 -26.45
CA VAL A 672 -13.52 -0.85 -27.74
C VAL A 672 -13.96 0.29 -28.64
N MET A 673 -12.99 1.06 -29.12
CA MET A 673 -13.24 2.17 -30.04
C MET A 673 -13.41 1.66 -31.47
N GLN A 674 -14.40 2.22 -32.21
CA GLN A 674 -14.59 1.85 -33.61
C GLN A 674 -13.68 2.68 -34.52
N ASN A 675 -12.88 2.01 -35.35
CA ASN A 675 -11.99 2.65 -36.30
C ASN A 675 -12.78 3.13 -37.50
N GLN A 676 -13.17 4.40 -37.50
CA GLN A 676 -13.92 5.03 -38.60
C GLN A 676 -12.94 5.54 -39.66
N SER A 677 -12.76 4.82 -40.71
CA SER A 677 -11.97 5.32 -41.87
C SER A 677 -12.74 6.27 -42.78
N SER A 678 -14.07 6.36 -42.70
CA SER A 678 -14.91 7.26 -43.47
C SER A 678 -16.31 7.31 -42.87
N GLY A 679 -16.69 8.41 -42.29
CA GLY A 679 -18.01 8.99 -42.04
C GLY A 679 -19.33 8.20 -41.95
N ASP A 680 -19.31 6.90 -41.87
CA ASP A 680 -20.49 6.07 -42.13
C ASP A 680 -21.15 5.49 -40.88
N ASN A 681 -21.06 6.15 -39.73
CA ASN A 681 -22.02 5.87 -38.68
C ASN A 681 -23.23 6.78 -38.89
N THR A 682 -24.26 6.25 -39.45
CA THR A 682 -25.17 6.96 -40.32
C THR A 682 -26.51 7.28 -39.71
N TYR A 683 -26.73 7.03 -38.40
CA TYR A 683 -27.99 7.41 -37.78
C TYR A 683 -27.93 8.79 -37.16
N ALA A 684 -28.77 9.71 -37.63
CA ALA A 684 -28.82 11.08 -37.12
C ALA A 684 -29.54 11.21 -35.77
N ASN A 685 -30.26 10.18 -35.34
CA ASN A 685 -31.15 10.27 -34.19
C ASN A 685 -30.68 9.53 -32.92
N LEU A 686 -29.40 9.14 -32.85
CA LEU A 686 -28.93 8.31 -31.72
C LEU A 686 -29.03 8.99 -30.35
N TRP A 687 -28.86 10.30 -30.29
CA TRP A 687 -28.98 11.06 -29.04
C TRP A 687 -30.19 11.95 -28.92
N SER A 688 -30.91 12.20 -30.06
CA SER A 688 -32.19 12.87 -30.05
C SER A 688 -33.16 12.13 -30.98
N ALA A 689 -34.18 11.48 -30.41
CA ALA A 689 -35.03 10.50 -31.10
C ALA A 689 -35.61 10.99 -32.44
N ASP A 690 -36.02 12.26 -32.51
CA ASP A 690 -36.62 12.85 -33.70
C ASP A 690 -35.67 13.73 -34.52
N ASN A 691 -34.36 13.70 -34.20
CA ASN A 691 -33.41 14.40 -35.07
C ASN A 691 -33.22 13.67 -36.38
N ASN A 692 -33.37 14.39 -37.50
CA ASN A 692 -33.21 13.88 -38.87
C ASN A 692 -32.33 14.77 -39.75
N VAL A 693 -31.52 15.61 -39.12
CA VAL A 693 -30.65 16.57 -39.80
C VAL A 693 -29.22 16.48 -39.32
N TYR A 694 -28.30 16.91 -40.16
CA TYR A 694 -26.88 17.02 -39.89
C TYR A 694 -26.44 18.49 -39.81
N THR A 695 -27.38 19.43 -39.89
CA THR A 695 -27.09 20.88 -39.79
C THR A 695 -27.33 21.38 -38.37
N ALA A 696 -26.55 22.39 -37.99
CA ALA A 696 -26.69 23.01 -36.68
C ALA A 696 -28.10 23.62 -36.49
N ASN A 697 -28.67 23.41 -35.29
CA ASN A 697 -30.00 23.87 -34.96
C ASN A 697 -30.19 24.05 -33.45
N ASP A 698 -31.33 24.67 -33.08
CA ASP A 698 -31.80 24.85 -31.68
C ASP A 698 -33.02 23.95 -31.38
N GLU A 699 -33.24 22.87 -32.15
CA GLU A 699 -34.40 22.01 -31.94
C GLU A 699 -34.34 21.31 -30.56
N ASN A 700 -35.53 21.07 -29.99
CA ASN A 700 -35.63 20.41 -28.72
C ASN A 700 -35.16 18.97 -28.80
N VAL A 701 -34.13 18.62 -28.00
CA VAL A 701 -33.58 17.29 -27.92
C VAL A 701 -34.51 16.35 -27.15
N ILE A 702 -34.91 15.24 -27.82
CA ILE A 702 -35.66 14.14 -27.20
C ILE A 702 -34.64 13.07 -26.79
N LYS A 703 -34.27 13.07 -25.50
CA LYS A 703 -33.25 12.18 -24.96
C LYS A 703 -33.55 10.72 -25.23
N THR A 704 -32.64 10.03 -25.87
CA THR A 704 -32.77 8.60 -26.21
C THR A 704 -32.16 7.69 -25.11
N ILE A 705 -32.33 6.38 -25.33
CA ILE A 705 -31.67 5.34 -24.52
C ILE A 705 -30.14 5.34 -24.73
N TYR A 706 -29.61 5.91 -25.80
CA TYR A 706 -28.16 5.97 -26.07
C TYR A 706 -27.51 7.27 -25.60
N ASP A 707 -28.30 8.23 -25.10
CA ASP A 707 -27.72 9.47 -24.51
C ASP A 707 -26.95 9.17 -23.26
N PRO A 708 -25.68 9.60 -23.14
CA PRO A 708 -24.80 9.28 -21.99
C PRO A 708 -25.08 10.09 -20.73
N SER A 709 -25.91 11.13 -20.79
CA SER A 709 -26.10 12.09 -19.72
C SER A 709 -26.82 11.50 -18.50
N PRO A 710 -26.58 12.02 -17.28
CA PRO A 710 -27.27 11.58 -16.07
C PRO A 710 -28.76 11.96 -16.06
N VAL A 711 -29.46 11.49 -15.03
CA VAL A 711 -30.86 11.84 -14.80
C VAL A 711 -31.03 13.36 -14.75
N GLY A 712 -32.06 13.89 -15.44
CA GLY A 712 -32.36 15.32 -15.49
C GLY A 712 -31.57 16.11 -16.54
N PHE A 713 -30.58 15.51 -17.19
CA PHE A 713 -29.77 16.12 -18.23
C PHE A 713 -29.87 15.34 -19.54
N LYS A 714 -29.51 16.02 -20.63
CA LYS A 714 -29.40 15.49 -21.97
C LYS A 714 -28.30 16.22 -22.73
N LEU A 715 -27.83 15.67 -23.82
CA LEU A 715 -26.95 16.41 -24.73
C LEU A 715 -27.67 17.65 -25.29
N PRO A 716 -26.93 18.77 -25.45
CA PRO A 716 -27.54 19.99 -25.96
C PRO A 716 -27.77 19.92 -27.47
N PRO A 717 -28.66 20.76 -28.02
CA PRO A 717 -28.70 20.98 -29.48
C PRO A 717 -27.39 21.64 -29.93
N SER A 718 -27.10 21.54 -31.23
CA SER A 718 -25.80 21.99 -31.75
C SER A 718 -25.56 23.48 -31.62
N ASN A 719 -26.58 24.32 -31.70
CA ASN A 719 -26.44 25.77 -31.55
C ASN A 719 -26.17 26.21 -30.07
N ALA A 720 -26.34 25.33 -29.10
CA ALA A 720 -26.11 25.70 -27.69
C ALA A 720 -24.70 26.23 -27.41
N PHE A 721 -23.74 25.87 -28.25
CA PHE A 721 -22.35 26.28 -28.12
C PHE A 721 -21.97 27.53 -28.93
N THR A 722 -22.85 28.06 -29.78
CA THR A 722 -22.54 29.19 -30.68
C THR A 722 -22.22 30.49 -29.93
N GLY A 723 -22.63 30.62 -28.66
CA GLY A 723 -22.29 31.76 -27.80
C GLY A 723 -20.82 31.77 -27.33
N PHE A 724 -20.06 30.70 -27.54
CA PHE A 724 -18.66 30.59 -27.15
C PHE A 724 -17.69 31.25 -28.14
N THR A 725 -18.22 31.75 -29.27
CA THR A 725 -17.48 32.60 -30.19
C THR A 725 -18.25 33.92 -30.40
N THR A 726 -17.55 34.96 -30.79
CA THR A 726 -18.13 36.27 -31.08
C THR A 726 -18.90 36.29 -32.42
N THR A 727 -18.65 35.32 -33.27
CA THR A 727 -19.29 35.17 -34.61
C THR A 727 -20.47 34.22 -34.63
N GLY A 728 -20.63 33.38 -33.62
CA GLY A 728 -21.59 32.28 -33.61
C GLY A 728 -21.18 31.08 -34.48
N GLU A 729 -20.03 31.15 -35.13
CA GLU A 729 -19.52 30.16 -36.07
C GLU A 729 -18.15 29.61 -35.56
N TYR A 730 -17.65 28.57 -36.20
CA TYR A 730 -16.31 28.10 -36.03
C TYR A 730 -15.28 29.22 -36.29
N VAL A 731 -14.32 29.40 -35.39
CA VAL A 731 -13.28 30.42 -35.53
C VAL A 731 -11.90 29.80 -35.37
N SER A 732 -10.96 30.23 -36.20
CA SER A 732 -9.55 29.84 -36.12
C SER A 732 -8.69 30.89 -35.42
N THR A 733 -9.28 32.03 -35.03
CA THR A 733 -8.57 33.17 -34.44
C THR A 733 -8.95 33.31 -32.96
N LEU A 734 -7.97 33.27 -32.08
CA LEU A 734 -8.19 33.31 -30.61
C LEU A 734 -8.96 34.56 -30.14
N SER A 735 -8.80 35.72 -30.83
CA SER A 735 -9.54 36.96 -30.52
C SER A 735 -11.03 36.87 -30.78
N GLN A 736 -11.50 35.86 -31.50
CA GLN A 736 -12.92 35.62 -31.80
C GLN A 736 -13.54 34.63 -30.79
N ILE A 737 -12.76 34.08 -29.88
CA ILE A 737 -13.29 33.27 -28.79
C ILE A 737 -13.91 34.19 -27.73
N ASN A 738 -15.13 33.86 -27.31
CA ASN A 738 -15.86 34.61 -26.29
C ASN A 738 -15.53 34.05 -24.89
N GLY A 739 -14.28 34.22 -24.46
CA GLY A 739 -13.80 33.67 -23.18
C GLY A 739 -12.35 34.03 -22.88
N GLU A 740 -11.84 33.50 -21.79
CA GLU A 740 -10.46 33.66 -21.32
C GLU A 740 -9.79 32.29 -21.14
N TRP A 741 -8.55 32.16 -21.64
CA TRP A 741 -7.78 30.93 -21.51
C TRP A 741 -7.21 30.78 -20.10
N ASP A 742 -7.49 29.66 -19.46
CA ASP A 742 -6.86 29.25 -18.20
C ASP A 742 -5.63 28.36 -18.49
N SER A 743 -4.46 28.91 -18.30
CA SER A 743 -3.20 28.20 -18.57
C SER A 743 -2.88 27.10 -17.52
N SER A 744 -3.46 27.18 -16.33
CA SER A 744 -3.27 26.21 -15.25
C SER A 744 -4.17 24.99 -15.42
N LEU A 745 -5.42 25.22 -15.78
CA LEU A 745 -6.41 24.17 -16.00
C LEU A 745 -6.44 23.67 -17.46
N LYS A 746 -5.71 24.34 -18.36
CA LYS A 746 -5.67 24.01 -19.79
C LYS A 746 -7.07 23.95 -20.40
N GLY A 747 -7.75 25.08 -20.44
CA GLY A 747 -9.09 25.20 -20.98
C GLY A 747 -9.56 26.64 -21.07
N TRP A 748 -10.77 26.84 -21.54
CA TRP A 748 -11.38 28.15 -21.69
C TRP A 748 -12.48 28.39 -20.65
N ASN A 749 -12.46 29.52 -20.02
CA ASN A 749 -13.55 30.11 -19.27
C ASN A 749 -14.41 30.95 -20.25
N PHE A 750 -15.40 30.32 -20.89
CA PHE A 750 -16.30 31.00 -21.81
C PHE A 750 -17.27 31.91 -21.07
N TYR A 751 -17.49 33.12 -21.57
CA TYR A 751 -18.53 33.98 -21.04
C TYR A 751 -19.92 33.44 -21.35
N THR A 752 -20.80 33.47 -20.36
CA THR A 752 -22.13 32.87 -20.45
C THR A 752 -23.15 33.74 -21.19
N ASP A 753 -22.87 35.04 -21.31
CA ASP A 753 -23.69 36.02 -21.99
C ASP A 753 -22.88 37.29 -22.35
N SER A 754 -23.55 38.26 -22.95
CA SER A 754 -22.93 39.51 -23.35
C SER A 754 -22.47 40.42 -22.21
N SER A 755 -22.93 40.18 -20.98
CA SER A 755 -22.49 40.97 -19.80
C SER A 755 -21.09 40.58 -19.32
N LYS A 756 -20.59 39.40 -19.69
CA LYS A 756 -19.27 38.87 -19.34
C LYS A 756 -19.00 38.76 -17.83
N ASN A 757 -20.05 38.68 -17.03
CA ASN A 757 -19.93 38.64 -15.55
C ASN A 757 -19.80 37.21 -15.01
N LYS A 758 -20.10 36.22 -15.83
CA LYS A 758 -20.05 34.80 -15.45
C LYS A 758 -19.38 33.99 -16.56
N THR A 759 -18.73 32.92 -16.16
CA THR A 759 -18.08 32.01 -17.09
C THR A 759 -18.53 30.57 -16.85
N ILE A 760 -18.32 29.74 -17.86
CA ILE A 760 -18.38 28.29 -17.79
C ILE A 760 -17.06 27.73 -18.31
N PHE A 761 -16.48 26.78 -17.58
CA PHE A 761 -15.19 26.21 -17.95
C PHE A 761 -15.36 24.99 -18.85
N PHE A 762 -14.60 24.98 -19.96
CA PHE A 762 -14.45 23.81 -20.84
C PHE A 762 -12.96 23.47 -21.01
N PRO A 763 -12.54 22.24 -20.66
CA PRO A 763 -11.14 21.83 -20.77
C PRO A 763 -10.72 21.54 -22.20
N ALA A 764 -9.48 21.84 -22.53
CA ALA A 764 -8.83 21.37 -23.74
C ALA A 764 -8.44 19.90 -23.61
N SER A 765 -9.39 19.02 -23.51
CA SER A 765 -9.20 17.61 -23.21
C SER A 765 -8.66 16.78 -24.37
N GLY A 766 -8.47 17.37 -25.55
CA GLY A 766 -8.09 16.63 -26.76
C GLY A 766 -9.19 15.68 -27.25
N TYR A 767 -8.76 14.65 -27.95
CA TYR A 767 -9.66 13.59 -28.44
C TYR A 767 -8.96 12.23 -28.47
N ARG A 768 -9.73 11.17 -28.59
CA ARG A 768 -9.25 9.83 -28.91
C ARG A 768 -9.14 9.65 -30.41
N TYR A 769 -7.96 9.27 -30.90
CA TYR A 769 -7.76 9.07 -32.32
C TYR A 769 -8.29 7.70 -32.75
N TYR A 770 -9.20 7.67 -33.68
CA TYR A 770 -9.96 6.48 -34.07
C TYR A 770 -9.11 5.31 -34.55
N SER A 771 -7.93 5.55 -35.14
CA SER A 771 -7.12 4.47 -35.72
C SER A 771 -6.26 3.72 -34.71
N ASN A 772 -5.99 4.31 -33.53
CA ASN A 772 -5.10 3.70 -32.54
C ASN A 772 -5.57 3.89 -31.07
N GLY A 773 -6.73 4.50 -30.86
CA GLY A 773 -7.29 4.72 -29.53
C GLY A 773 -6.48 5.67 -28.62
N GLY A 774 -5.40 6.27 -29.10
CA GLY A 774 -4.53 7.16 -28.35
C GLY A 774 -5.18 8.52 -28.09
N ALA A 775 -4.71 9.22 -27.02
CA ALA A 775 -5.11 10.59 -26.73
C ALA A 775 -4.23 11.58 -27.51
N TYR A 776 -4.84 12.57 -28.14
CA TYR A 776 -4.20 13.58 -28.96
C TYR A 776 -4.68 14.99 -28.60
N TYR A 777 -3.81 15.97 -28.72
CA TYR A 777 -4.08 17.40 -28.50
C TYR A 777 -4.59 17.77 -27.11
N VAL A 778 -4.33 16.91 -26.11
CA VAL A 778 -4.65 17.20 -24.70
C VAL A 778 -3.88 18.44 -24.25
N GLY A 779 -4.57 19.39 -23.62
CA GLY A 779 -4.04 20.67 -23.21
C GLY A 779 -3.95 21.71 -24.33
N SER A 780 -4.44 21.39 -25.55
CA SER A 780 -4.40 22.27 -26.73
C SER A 780 -5.73 22.47 -27.41
N TYR A 781 -6.56 21.41 -27.52
CA TYR A 781 -7.88 21.45 -28.14
C TYR A 781 -8.93 20.75 -27.26
N GLY A 782 -10.16 21.21 -27.30
CA GLY A 782 -11.31 20.56 -26.69
C GLY A 782 -12.40 20.30 -27.74
N TYR A 783 -13.10 19.17 -27.60
CA TYR A 783 -14.15 18.75 -28.49
C TYR A 783 -15.40 18.39 -27.68
N CYS A 784 -16.52 19.02 -28.00
CA CYS A 784 -17.78 18.78 -27.32
C CYS A 784 -18.82 18.23 -28.30
N TRP A 785 -19.54 17.19 -27.89
CA TRP A 785 -20.62 16.63 -28.66
C TRP A 785 -21.94 17.36 -28.44
N SER A 786 -22.75 17.47 -29.48
CA SER A 786 -24.17 17.87 -29.43
C SER A 786 -25.08 16.69 -29.77
N ALA A 787 -26.37 16.85 -29.58
CA ALA A 787 -27.36 15.83 -29.95
C ALA A 787 -27.58 15.70 -31.46
N VAL A 788 -26.93 16.50 -32.27
CA VAL A 788 -26.95 16.47 -33.74
C VAL A 788 -25.58 16.00 -34.22
N PRO A 789 -25.48 15.05 -35.19
CA PRO A 789 -24.19 14.56 -35.69
C PRO A 789 -23.50 15.55 -36.62
N TYR A 790 -23.74 16.82 -36.43
CA TYR A 790 -22.97 17.88 -37.03
C TYR A 790 -21.71 18.11 -36.20
N LEU A 791 -20.56 18.18 -36.84
CA LEU A 791 -19.32 18.56 -36.19
C LEU A 791 -19.45 19.99 -35.67
N SER A 792 -20.19 20.19 -34.59
CA SER A 792 -19.99 21.36 -33.75
C SER A 792 -18.70 21.18 -32.98
N LEU A 793 -17.60 21.09 -33.73
CA LEU A 793 -16.26 21.18 -33.24
C LEU A 793 -16.06 22.62 -32.80
N ILE A 794 -16.34 22.88 -31.54
CA ILE A 794 -15.66 24.03 -30.91
C ILE A 794 -14.22 23.58 -30.77
N HIS A 795 -13.36 24.02 -31.71
CA HIS A 795 -11.94 23.98 -31.48
C HIS A 795 -11.67 25.00 -30.38
N ILE A 796 -11.51 24.48 -29.20
CA ILE A 796 -11.16 25.27 -28.01
C ILE A 796 -9.65 25.49 -28.00
#